data_8f5976d593f53f349cf07b677053117a
#
_entry.id   8f5976d593f53f349cf07b677053117a
#
_cell.length_a   1.000
_cell.length_b   1.000
_cell.length_c   1.000
_cell.angle_alpha   90.00
_cell.angle_beta   90.00
_cell.angle_gamma   90.00
#
_symmetry.space_group_name_H-M   'P 1'
#
loop_
_entity.id
_entity.type
_entity.pdbx_description
1 polymer ?
#
loop_
_entity_poly.entity_id
_entity_poly.type
_entity_poly.pdbx_seq_one_letter_code
_entity_poly.pdbx_strand_id
1 'polypeptide(L)'
;MNKLASKKMCFALIAFMGASLSMVAQATDVNLALKAIKVNASVNSDEVSLIADNARVKYWSTEGADLSQYQYVEFEWSATSKVVEADVYWAKPNEKKGTALPSDAYLAYWNGEDWVKDASLNAVNESYGSSVATELQAKKVRIYMLRADSVCGIREVRLMGYERAVPGELYEWPEYSCALNYNYRYDFPNGVEAPTKALPENIGQAGSRQYGWWNFVWGPKRSEYVTDAAIDSLLRHMDKEFRYFREVLGWLPDKRARNGYYSTICLFGSGLTTDNASNTDRGGWQSATWFNGSSWPMVLLSYYPVACYDENFTYDKNYSHAVTDQAGQQGACVHEGIHAVFADLEGCKNAAWFHESGNTAMQADAELSKTPGVSPESMGFLSASNMIAPFIPIECYSGWLLDGSFGGPGAEGVNKHEGSQQICTWRNLLGGNQYGELFPHFLSVTFGDGALPWVWRYCKGRVLEGIADSIGEVEIRRLIREYRVKQATIDFGKWSNASRGLLNNNWQLSVKQEWAPYLKEVEVWKATPYANMYKCDETDSIGWWKPEYRTTPGWSGANQIPIHVTGNKGDVVRIYFEPLGENMECQLAFRTKRGKVYYSQPVQGAGEVSIELVDVPANNVIFAVVCNTDYIYKGEATRKAHYDYRLKMMDCAYQPASSSYKWYNYNSTIRDKNFNKDDYAAVETIEEAAEFGFSVEKSIVKAGERVNIGFTGASQWMVQVRMYALTGANVYNQSFVRDGAFHVPANLTPGVYVLKAYNAGQTASVKIVVE
;
A
#
# COMPACT_ATOMS: atom_id res chain seq x y z
N MET A 1 29.51 69.69 11.91
CA MET A 1 30.92 69.78 11.59
C MET A 1 31.43 68.45 11.07
N ASN A 2 31.77 68.49 9.88
CA ASN A 2 32.72 67.79 9.01
C ASN A 2 32.35 66.38 8.52
N LYS A 3 31.91 66.39 7.26
CA LYS A 3 32.59 66.08 5.96
C LYS A 3 32.76 64.57 5.74
N LEU A 4 31.87 63.97 4.98
CA LEU A 4 31.96 63.64 3.54
C LEU A 4 33.36 63.27 3.03
N ALA A 5 33.56 62.05 2.64
CA ALA A 5 34.36 61.68 1.50
C ALA A 5 33.78 60.45 0.78
N SER A 6 33.28 60.71 -0.41
CA SER A 6 32.84 59.69 -1.38
C SER A 6 34.04 58.97 -1.95
N LYS A 7 33.96 57.63 -2.08
CA LYS A 7 34.77 56.91 -3.06
C LYS A 7 33.83 56.11 -3.97
N LYS A 8 33.74 56.58 -5.20
CA LYS A 8 33.23 55.84 -6.34
C LYS A 8 34.15 54.65 -6.59
N MET A 9 33.65 53.46 -6.56
CA MET A 9 34.35 52.31 -7.03
C MET A 9 33.61 51.78 -8.30
N CYS A 10 34.32 51.88 -9.42
CA CYS A 10 33.89 51.30 -10.71
C CYS A 10 33.81 49.81 -10.58
N PHE A 11 32.63 49.27 -10.79
CA PHE A 11 32.48 47.84 -11.06
C PHE A 11 32.66 47.58 -12.55
N ALA A 12 33.79 46.92 -12.88
CA ALA A 12 33.97 46.33 -14.18
C ALA A 12 33.09 45.07 -14.25
N LEU A 13 32.17 45.06 -15.20
CA LEU A 13 31.35 43.90 -15.56
C LEU A 13 32.28 42.90 -16.27
N ILE A 14 32.76 41.88 -15.56
CA ILE A 14 33.36 40.72 -16.18
C ILE A 14 32.22 39.73 -16.39
N ALA A 15 31.80 39.58 -17.65
CA ALA A 15 30.94 38.49 -18.07
C ALA A 15 31.70 37.17 -17.91
N PHE A 16 31.43 36.45 -16.84
CA PHE A 16 31.78 35.06 -16.73
C PHE A 16 30.76 34.26 -17.55
N MET A 17 31.13 33.81 -18.73
CA MET A 17 30.49 32.64 -19.33
C MET A 17 30.74 31.47 -18.39
N GLY A 18 29.75 31.13 -17.58
CA GLY A 18 29.73 29.93 -16.81
C GLY A 18 29.59 28.73 -17.73
N ALA A 19 30.72 28.13 -18.12
CA ALA A 19 30.72 26.73 -18.46
C ALA A 19 30.26 25.99 -17.17
N SER A 20 29.10 25.44 -17.15
CA SER A 20 28.65 24.45 -16.18
C SER A 20 29.53 23.22 -16.36
N LEU A 21 30.69 23.23 -15.70
CA LEU A 21 31.37 22.01 -15.34
C LEU A 21 30.42 21.28 -14.39
N SER A 22 29.72 20.30 -14.91
CA SER A 22 29.14 19.25 -14.07
C SER A 22 30.34 18.67 -13.30
N MET A 23 30.47 19.05 -12.03
CA MET A 23 31.27 18.27 -11.09
C MET A 23 30.62 16.89 -11.03
N VAL A 24 31.08 15.97 -11.85
CA VAL A 24 30.95 14.56 -11.57
C VAL A 24 31.62 14.38 -10.22
N ALA A 25 30.87 14.12 -9.18
CA ALA A 25 31.41 13.75 -7.88
C ALA A 25 32.39 12.60 -8.17
N GLN A 26 33.66 12.81 -7.87
CA GLN A 26 34.66 11.78 -8.09
C GLN A 26 34.32 10.67 -7.11
N ALA A 27 33.91 9.52 -7.65
CA ALA A 27 33.56 8.36 -6.81
C ALA A 27 34.79 8.04 -5.94
N THR A 28 34.59 8.05 -4.63
CA THR A 28 35.66 7.67 -3.68
C THR A 28 35.89 6.17 -3.81
N ASP A 29 37.13 5.76 -4.00
CA ASP A 29 37.51 4.37 -4.05
C ASP A 29 37.14 3.67 -2.73
N VAL A 30 36.39 2.61 -2.82
CA VAL A 30 35.97 1.77 -1.69
C VAL A 30 36.45 0.33 -1.90
N ASN A 31 36.53 -0.44 -0.85
CA ASN A 31 36.84 -1.86 -0.97
C ASN A 31 35.62 -2.61 -1.53
N LEU A 32 35.62 -2.88 -2.83
CA LEU A 32 34.57 -3.59 -3.56
C LEU A 32 34.44 -5.06 -3.14
N ALA A 33 35.49 -5.70 -2.57
CA ALA A 33 35.38 -7.06 -2.08
C ALA A 33 34.30 -7.18 -1.00
N LEU A 34 34.13 -6.15 -0.15
CA LEU A 34 33.08 -6.10 0.88
C LEU A 34 31.68 -5.87 0.32
N LYS A 35 31.57 -5.41 -0.94
CA LYS A 35 30.31 -5.13 -1.63
C LYS A 35 29.89 -6.25 -2.60
N ALA A 36 30.71 -7.29 -2.77
CA ALA A 36 30.38 -8.41 -3.62
C ALA A 36 29.05 -9.05 -3.18
N ILE A 37 28.15 -9.31 -4.11
CA ILE A 37 26.89 -10.02 -3.83
C ILE A 37 27.12 -11.51 -3.66
N LYS A 38 28.23 -12.00 -4.25
CA LYS A 38 28.66 -13.38 -4.13
C LYS A 38 30.17 -13.44 -4.07
N VAL A 39 30.70 -14.18 -3.11
CA VAL A 39 32.09 -14.60 -3.05
C VAL A 39 32.12 -16.11 -3.16
N ASN A 40 32.93 -16.63 -4.07
CA ASN A 40 33.01 -18.05 -4.39
C ASN A 40 34.45 -18.51 -4.48
N ALA A 41 34.70 -19.80 -4.42
CA ALA A 41 36.03 -20.36 -4.58
C ALA A 41 35.99 -21.73 -5.29
N SER A 42 37.10 -22.12 -5.88
CA SER A 42 37.26 -23.45 -6.52
C SER A 42 37.19 -24.59 -5.53
N VAL A 43 37.51 -24.35 -4.26
CA VAL A 43 37.50 -25.32 -3.15
C VAL A 43 37.20 -24.58 -1.84
N ASN A 44 36.68 -25.28 -0.84
CA ASN A 44 36.34 -24.72 0.49
C ASN A 44 35.50 -23.43 0.40
N SER A 45 34.44 -23.50 -0.42
CA SER A 45 33.57 -22.33 -0.68
C SER A 45 32.81 -21.85 0.55
N ASP A 46 32.64 -22.69 1.56
CA ASP A 46 32.03 -22.38 2.86
C ASP A 46 32.91 -21.47 3.74
N GLU A 47 34.23 -21.47 3.51
CA GLU A 47 35.20 -20.63 4.23
C GLU A 47 35.59 -19.37 3.46
N VAL A 48 35.13 -19.19 2.21
CA VAL A 48 35.64 -18.12 1.33
C VAL A 48 35.25 -16.71 1.80
N SER A 49 34.20 -16.55 2.57
CA SER A 49 33.81 -15.27 3.16
C SER A 49 34.88 -14.65 4.08
N LEU A 50 35.78 -15.47 4.62
CA LEU A 50 36.88 -15.03 5.48
C LEU A 50 37.89 -14.09 4.78
N ILE A 51 37.91 -14.08 3.43
CA ILE A 51 38.85 -13.21 2.68
C ILE A 51 38.26 -11.82 2.38
N ALA A 52 37.02 -11.55 2.77
CA ALA A 52 36.31 -10.29 2.53
C ALA A 52 35.57 -9.81 3.80
N ASP A 53 36.20 -9.94 4.97
CA ASP A 53 35.62 -9.59 6.27
C ASP A 53 36.30 -8.34 6.91
N ASN A 54 37.27 -7.76 6.22
CA ASN A 54 38.13 -6.67 6.69
C ASN A 54 38.94 -7.05 7.95
N ALA A 55 39.13 -8.35 8.19
CA ALA A 55 39.92 -8.87 9.30
C ALA A 55 40.96 -9.85 8.83
N ARG A 56 42.19 -9.73 9.12
CA ARG A 56 43.29 -10.60 8.66
C ARG A 56 43.62 -11.71 9.66
N VAL A 57 42.64 -12.19 10.41
CA VAL A 57 42.86 -13.14 11.52
C VAL A 57 42.79 -14.59 11.06
N LYS A 58 41.84 -14.91 10.22
CA LYS A 58 41.65 -16.24 9.62
C LYS A 58 42.10 -16.23 8.16
N TYR A 59 42.12 -17.35 7.51
CA TYR A 59 42.41 -17.46 6.09
C TYR A 59 41.60 -18.60 5.44
N TRP A 60 41.23 -18.42 4.20
CA TRP A 60 40.79 -19.44 3.29
C TRP A 60 42.03 -20.17 2.68
N SER A 61 41.92 -21.45 2.35
CA SER A 61 43.06 -22.21 1.78
C SER A 61 42.66 -23.18 0.67
N THR A 62 43.66 -23.55 -0.14
CA THR A 62 43.51 -24.59 -1.19
C THR A 62 43.64 -26.04 -0.65
N GLU A 63 43.48 -26.23 0.65
CA GLU A 63 43.56 -27.56 1.27
C GLU A 63 42.48 -28.50 0.66
N GLY A 64 42.89 -29.69 0.24
CA GLY A 64 42.00 -30.67 -0.40
C GLY A 64 41.80 -30.51 -1.91
N ALA A 65 42.37 -29.48 -2.52
CA ALA A 65 42.33 -29.29 -3.96
C ALA A 65 43.37 -30.08 -4.73
N ASP A 66 43.19 -30.24 -6.05
CA ASP A 66 44.25 -30.66 -6.95
C ASP A 66 45.28 -29.53 -7.11
N LEU A 67 46.38 -29.60 -6.42
CA LEU A 67 47.38 -28.54 -6.37
C LEU A 67 48.15 -28.38 -7.71
N SER A 68 47.98 -29.32 -8.66
CA SER A 68 48.56 -29.21 -10.01
C SER A 68 47.79 -28.24 -10.91
N GLN A 69 46.60 -27.84 -10.48
CA GLN A 69 45.70 -26.95 -11.19
C GLN A 69 45.60 -25.58 -10.50
N TYR A 70 45.33 -24.52 -11.28
CA TYR A 70 44.99 -23.24 -10.71
C TYR A 70 43.73 -23.32 -9.84
N GLN A 71 43.85 -22.82 -8.63
CA GLN A 71 42.74 -22.58 -7.74
C GLN A 71 42.40 -21.11 -7.81
N TYR A 72 41.14 -20.77 -7.45
CA TYR A 72 40.69 -19.39 -7.51
C TYR A 72 39.72 -19.02 -6.38
N VAL A 73 39.68 -17.72 -6.10
CA VAL A 73 38.57 -17.06 -5.40
C VAL A 73 37.93 -16.07 -6.35
N GLU A 74 36.61 -15.94 -6.29
CA GLU A 74 35.79 -15.14 -7.22
C GLU A 74 34.93 -14.15 -6.47
N PHE A 75 34.87 -12.94 -6.96
CA PHE A 75 33.97 -11.88 -6.50
C PHE A 75 33.01 -11.52 -7.63
N GLU A 76 31.73 -11.45 -7.31
CA GLU A 76 30.67 -11.07 -8.25
C GLU A 76 29.88 -9.87 -7.71
N TRP A 77 29.64 -8.87 -8.55
CA TRP A 77 28.84 -7.70 -8.27
C TRP A 77 27.59 -7.66 -9.13
N SER A 78 26.54 -6.98 -8.64
CA SER A 78 25.29 -6.78 -9.39
C SER A 78 25.50 -5.89 -10.62
N ALA A 79 26.37 -4.90 -10.55
CA ALA A 79 26.72 -3.99 -11.64
C ALA A 79 28.18 -4.12 -12.02
N THR A 80 28.54 -3.61 -13.22
CA THR A 80 29.92 -3.49 -13.65
C THR A 80 30.66 -2.57 -12.70
N SER A 81 31.75 -3.07 -12.10
CA SER A 81 32.60 -2.34 -11.19
C SER A 81 33.91 -1.97 -11.87
N LYS A 82 34.44 -0.79 -11.53
CA LYS A 82 35.82 -0.41 -11.92
C LYS A 82 36.74 -0.66 -10.76
N VAL A 83 37.67 -1.60 -10.93
CA VAL A 83 38.73 -1.89 -9.96
C VAL A 83 39.97 -1.16 -10.40
N VAL A 84 40.53 -0.37 -9.52
CA VAL A 84 41.76 0.43 -9.77
C VAL A 84 42.96 -0.12 -9.05
N GLU A 85 42.78 -0.91 -8.00
CA GLU A 85 43.86 -1.57 -7.26
C GLU A 85 43.34 -2.88 -6.66
N ALA A 86 44.16 -3.92 -6.68
CA ALA A 86 43.90 -5.18 -6.02
C ALA A 86 45.02 -5.54 -5.05
N ASP A 87 44.65 -5.70 -3.78
CA ASP A 87 45.54 -6.17 -2.71
C ASP A 87 45.14 -7.55 -2.29
N VAL A 88 46.08 -8.47 -2.21
CA VAL A 88 45.91 -9.83 -1.69
C VAL A 88 46.88 -10.04 -0.53
N TYR A 89 46.35 -10.39 0.62
CA TYR A 89 47.13 -10.73 1.80
C TYR A 89 47.16 -12.23 1.97
N TRP A 90 48.34 -12.82 1.72
CA TRP A 90 48.53 -14.27 1.76
C TRP A 90 48.68 -14.80 3.18
N ALA A 91 48.33 -16.08 3.40
CA ALA A 91 48.69 -16.80 4.60
C ALA A 91 50.24 -16.93 4.67
N LYS A 92 50.78 -16.87 5.90
CA LYS A 92 52.24 -16.96 6.08
C LYS A 92 52.73 -18.35 5.72
N PRO A 93 53.94 -18.48 5.12
CA PRO A 93 54.58 -19.78 4.92
C PRO A 93 54.70 -20.54 6.27
N ASN A 94 54.33 -21.81 6.27
CA ASN A 94 54.35 -22.69 7.46
C ASN A 94 53.41 -22.24 8.62
N GLU A 95 52.43 -21.41 8.38
CA GLU A 95 51.42 -21.07 9.38
C GLU A 95 50.66 -22.26 9.87
N LYS A 96 50.23 -23.15 8.94
CA LYS A 96 49.97 -24.57 9.17
C LYS A 96 51.09 -25.37 8.44
N LYS A 97 51.39 -26.55 8.88
CA LYS A 97 52.37 -27.43 8.20
C LYS A 97 51.96 -27.61 6.73
N GLY A 98 52.81 -27.15 5.81
CA GLY A 98 52.58 -27.29 4.38
C GLY A 98 51.93 -26.09 3.70
N THR A 99 51.68 -24.93 4.39
CA THR A 99 51.28 -23.69 3.72
C THR A 99 52.49 -22.99 3.10
N ALA A 100 52.29 -22.45 1.90
CA ALA A 100 53.34 -21.68 1.19
C ALA A 100 52.72 -20.56 0.34
N LEU A 101 53.53 -19.60 -0.09
CA LEU A 101 53.09 -18.62 -1.05
C LEU A 101 52.84 -19.24 -2.43
N PRO A 102 51.95 -18.75 -3.25
CA PRO A 102 51.79 -19.24 -4.61
C PRO A 102 53.05 -19.08 -5.43
N SER A 103 53.32 -20.04 -6.31
CA SER A 103 54.40 -19.95 -7.30
C SER A 103 54.00 -19.13 -8.51
N ASP A 104 52.75 -19.03 -8.80
CA ASP A 104 52.13 -18.11 -9.75
C ASP A 104 50.73 -17.68 -9.25
N ALA A 105 50.47 -16.35 -9.33
CA ALA A 105 49.18 -15.79 -9.00
C ALA A 105 48.89 -14.58 -9.89
N TYR A 106 47.60 -14.41 -10.24
CA TYR A 106 47.18 -13.31 -11.08
C TYR A 106 45.72 -12.93 -10.86
N LEU A 107 45.43 -11.65 -11.14
CA LEU A 107 44.09 -11.10 -11.24
C LEU A 107 43.52 -11.40 -12.62
N ALA A 108 42.27 -11.82 -12.70
CA ALA A 108 41.54 -12.00 -13.94
C ALA A 108 40.12 -11.46 -13.82
N TYR A 109 39.52 -11.10 -14.94
CA TYR A 109 38.14 -10.62 -15.01
C TYR A 109 37.35 -11.36 -16.06
N TRP A 110 36.04 -11.41 -15.86
CA TRP A 110 35.08 -12.00 -16.81
C TRP A 110 34.67 -10.93 -17.83
N ASN A 111 34.97 -11.17 -19.13
CA ASN A 111 34.61 -10.23 -20.21
C ASN A 111 33.21 -10.45 -20.80
N GLY A 112 32.46 -11.43 -20.33
CA GLY A 112 31.18 -11.89 -20.84
C GLY A 112 31.23 -13.26 -21.48
N GLU A 113 32.38 -13.70 -21.97
CA GLU A 113 32.60 -14.98 -22.65
C GLU A 113 33.67 -15.82 -21.95
N ASP A 114 34.82 -15.21 -21.60
CA ASP A 114 35.96 -15.88 -21.04
C ASP A 114 36.61 -15.11 -19.87
N TRP A 115 37.44 -15.82 -19.08
CA TRP A 115 38.29 -15.23 -18.05
C TRP A 115 39.57 -14.69 -18.68
N VAL A 116 39.76 -13.38 -18.62
CA VAL A 116 40.90 -12.66 -19.16
C VAL A 116 41.90 -12.32 -18.05
N LYS A 117 43.12 -12.75 -18.17
CA LYS A 117 44.20 -12.37 -17.25
C LYS A 117 44.51 -10.87 -17.37
N ASP A 118 44.51 -10.16 -16.24
CA ASP A 118 44.79 -8.73 -16.18
C ASP A 118 46.20 -8.45 -15.67
N ALA A 119 46.50 -8.76 -14.41
CA ALA A 119 47.73 -8.41 -13.77
C ALA A 119 48.30 -9.56 -12.94
N SER A 120 49.68 -9.58 -12.82
CA SER A 120 50.39 -10.56 -11.99
C SER A 120 50.41 -10.12 -10.52
N LEU A 121 50.17 -11.07 -9.62
CA LEU A 121 50.26 -10.90 -8.17
C LEU A 121 51.48 -11.61 -7.55
N ASN A 122 52.46 -11.95 -8.36
CA ASN A 122 53.66 -12.69 -7.95
C ASN A 122 54.64 -11.89 -7.09
N ALA A 123 54.58 -10.54 -7.16
CA ALA A 123 55.38 -9.68 -6.30
C ALA A 123 54.78 -9.64 -4.89
N VAL A 124 55.46 -10.27 -3.93
CA VAL A 124 55.03 -10.35 -2.53
C VAL A 124 55.97 -9.51 -1.65
N ASN A 125 55.41 -8.63 -0.85
CA ASN A 125 56.16 -7.80 0.08
C ASN A 125 56.54 -8.53 1.38
N GLU A 126 57.29 -7.90 2.27
CA GLU A 126 57.70 -8.47 3.56
C GLU A 126 56.54 -8.82 4.51
N SER A 127 55.39 -8.23 4.28
CA SER A 127 54.16 -8.49 5.05
C SER A 127 53.25 -9.57 4.43
N TYR A 128 53.77 -10.31 3.46
CA TYR A 128 53.07 -11.33 2.70
C TYR A 128 51.87 -10.78 1.92
N GLY A 129 51.92 -9.55 1.45
CA GLY A 129 50.91 -8.93 0.61
C GLY A 129 51.39 -8.73 -0.83
N SER A 130 50.49 -8.96 -1.79
CA SER A 130 50.66 -8.55 -3.19
C SER A 130 49.71 -7.39 -3.46
N SER A 131 50.22 -6.32 -4.11
CA SER A 131 49.41 -5.17 -4.54
C SER A 131 49.66 -4.89 -6.00
N VAL A 132 48.59 -4.62 -6.76
CA VAL A 132 48.72 -4.29 -8.18
C VAL A 132 47.66 -3.21 -8.54
N ALA A 133 48.15 -2.16 -9.23
CA ALA A 133 47.26 -1.20 -9.87
C ALA A 133 46.67 -1.82 -11.15
N THR A 134 45.42 -1.52 -11.41
CA THR A 134 44.68 -2.02 -12.57
C THR A 134 43.67 -0.97 -13.05
N GLU A 135 43.08 -1.19 -14.20
CA GLU A 135 42.00 -0.36 -14.78
C GLU A 135 40.83 -1.20 -15.25
N LEU A 136 40.63 -2.42 -14.66
CA LEU A 136 39.66 -3.35 -15.13
C LEU A 136 38.21 -2.90 -14.84
N GLN A 137 37.33 -3.28 -15.73
CA GLN A 137 35.86 -3.07 -15.59
C GLN A 137 35.17 -4.38 -15.84
N ALA A 138 34.51 -4.95 -14.81
CA ALA A 138 33.84 -6.22 -14.92
C ALA A 138 32.75 -6.41 -13.84
N LYS A 139 31.86 -7.35 -14.07
CA LYS A 139 30.92 -7.84 -13.04
C LYS A 139 31.52 -8.93 -12.17
N LYS A 140 32.57 -9.62 -12.67
CA LYS A 140 33.21 -10.72 -11.95
C LYS A 140 34.72 -10.62 -12.08
N VAL A 141 35.38 -10.88 -10.97
CA VAL A 141 36.84 -10.88 -10.86
C VAL A 141 37.28 -12.15 -10.15
N ARG A 142 38.36 -12.74 -10.60
CA ARG A 142 39.02 -13.87 -9.94
C ARG A 142 40.48 -13.53 -9.59
N ILE A 143 40.88 -14.10 -8.49
CA ILE A 143 42.28 -14.23 -8.13
C ILE A 143 42.64 -15.70 -8.30
N TYR A 144 43.46 -15.98 -9.30
CA TYR A 144 44.01 -17.30 -9.55
C TYR A 144 45.34 -17.47 -8.82
N MET A 145 45.58 -18.70 -8.34
CA MET A 145 46.85 -19.06 -7.70
C MET A 145 47.18 -20.54 -7.99
N LEU A 146 48.50 -20.79 -8.13
CA LEU A 146 49.05 -22.13 -8.37
C LEU A 146 50.22 -22.38 -7.43
N ARG A 147 50.26 -23.55 -6.83
CA ARG A 147 51.42 -24.07 -6.12
C ARG A 147 51.35 -25.59 -6.07
N ALA A 148 52.12 -26.26 -6.90
CA ALA A 148 52.01 -27.70 -7.12
C ALA A 148 52.42 -28.56 -5.92
N ASP A 149 53.24 -28.04 -5.01
CA ASP A 149 53.84 -28.79 -3.91
C ASP A 149 53.34 -28.39 -2.51
N SER A 150 52.46 -27.41 -2.42
CA SER A 150 52.05 -26.83 -1.14
C SER A 150 50.69 -26.14 -1.21
N VAL A 151 50.00 -26.11 -0.07
CA VAL A 151 48.72 -25.41 0.09
C VAL A 151 48.96 -23.89 0.10
N CYS A 152 48.19 -23.12 -0.67
CA CYS A 152 48.13 -21.67 -0.59
C CYS A 152 46.95 -21.23 0.28
N GLY A 153 47.08 -20.04 0.88
CA GLY A 153 45.97 -19.43 1.62
C GLY A 153 45.91 -17.93 1.42
N ILE A 154 44.70 -17.38 1.50
CA ILE A 154 44.41 -15.95 1.45
C ILE A 154 43.78 -15.50 2.76
N ARG A 155 44.26 -14.46 3.38
CA ARG A 155 43.73 -13.85 4.61
C ARG A 155 42.69 -12.77 4.32
N GLU A 156 42.99 -11.95 3.32
CA GLU A 156 42.14 -10.84 2.95
C GLU A 156 42.38 -10.45 1.50
N VAL A 157 41.32 -10.05 0.83
CA VAL A 157 41.39 -9.42 -0.49
C VAL A 157 40.75 -8.04 -0.38
N ARG A 158 41.42 -7.05 -0.95
CA ARG A 158 40.89 -5.72 -1.17
C ARG A 158 40.90 -5.43 -2.66
N LEU A 159 39.74 -5.07 -3.16
CA LEU A 159 39.54 -4.63 -4.55
C LEU A 159 39.11 -3.18 -4.49
N MET A 160 40.06 -2.26 -4.56
CA MET A 160 39.77 -0.82 -4.45
C MET A 160 39.21 -0.32 -5.77
N GLY A 161 38.16 0.46 -5.67
CA GLY A 161 37.53 1.03 -6.86
C GLY A 161 36.10 1.50 -6.58
N TYR A 162 35.28 1.58 -7.61
CA TYR A 162 33.92 2.04 -7.51
C TYR A 162 32.99 1.27 -8.44
N GLU A 163 31.77 1.09 -8.02
CA GLU A 163 30.71 0.54 -8.87
C GLU A 163 30.16 1.61 -9.80
N ARG A 164 30.00 1.28 -11.06
CA ARG A 164 29.27 2.13 -12.00
C ARG A 164 27.78 1.87 -11.81
N ALA A 165 27.14 2.71 -11.02
CA ALA A 165 25.70 2.69 -10.91
C ALA A 165 25.07 3.13 -12.24
N VAL A 166 24.22 2.28 -12.80
CA VAL A 166 23.36 2.63 -13.93
C VAL A 166 21.99 2.88 -13.33
N PRO A 167 21.42 4.09 -13.49
CA PRO A 167 20.06 4.34 -12.99
C PRO A 167 19.07 3.43 -13.69
N GLY A 168 18.18 2.82 -12.90
CA GLY A 168 16.99 2.15 -13.42
C GLY A 168 15.97 3.21 -13.86
N GLU A 169 15.18 2.88 -14.87
CA GLU A 169 14.03 3.71 -15.23
C GLU A 169 13.04 3.79 -14.06
N LEU A 170 12.45 4.96 -13.86
CA LEU A 170 11.37 5.11 -12.90
C LEU A 170 10.15 4.31 -13.35
N TYR A 171 9.46 3.75 -12.38
CA TYR A 171 8.28 2.94 -12.65
C TYR A 171 7.02 3.81 -12.61
N GLU A 172 6.22 3.69 -13.64
CA GLU A 172 4.87 4.22 -13.70
C GLU A 172 3.88 3.07 -13.57
N TRP A 173 2.87 3.23 -12.71
CA TRP A 173 1.86 2.19 -12.51
C TRP A 173 1.01 2.04 -13.76
N PRO A 174 1.07 0.89 -14.45
CA PRO A 174 0.22 0.66 -15.61
C PRO A 174 -1.25 0.62 -15.21
N GLU A 175 -2.13 1.02 -16.11
CA GLU A 175 -3.56 0.82 -15.90
C GLU A 175 -3.90 -0.67 -15.86
N TYR A 176 -4.99 -0.99 -15.19
CA TYR A 176 -5.49 -2.36 -15.15
C TYR A 176 -6.29 -2.70 -16.39
N SER A 177 -6.19 -3.94 -16.85
CA SER A 177 -6.87 -4.41 -18.06
C SER A 177 -8.39 -4.42 -17.94
N CYS A 178 -8.89 -4.49 -16.72
CA CYS A 178 -10.32 -4.54 -16.41
C CYS A 178 -10.67 -3.51 -15.34
N ALA A 179 -11.70 -2.73 -15.58
CA ALA A 179 -12.26 -1.84 -14.56
C ALA A 179 -13.18 -2.63 -13.63
N LEU A 180 -12.89 -2.57 -12.33
CA LEU A 180 -13.80 -3.08 -11.31
C LEU A 180 -14.91 -2.03 -11.11
N ASN A 181 -16.02 -2.19 -11.79
CA ASN A 181 -17.09 -1.21 -11.72
C ASN A 181 -18.46 -1.89 -11.73
N TYR A 182 -19.24 -1.63 -10.71
CA TYR A 182 -20.62 -2.06 -10.64
C TYR A 182 -21.56 -0.86 -10.55
N ASN A 183 -22.58 -0.88 -11.38
CA ASN A 183 -23.70 0.05 -11.34
C ASN A 183 -25.01 -0.75 -11.46
N TYR A 184 -25.96 -0.52 -10.57
CA TYR A 184 -27.23 -1.25 -10.53
C TYR A 184 -28.04 -1.20 -11.83
N ARG A 185 -27.79 -0.22 -12.68
CA ARG A 185 -28.47 -0.09 -13.99
C ARG A 185 -28.07 -1.17 -14.98
N TYR A 186 -27.00 -1.92 -14.74
CA TYR A 186 -26.74 -3.14 -15.50
C TYR A 186 -27.79 -4.21 -15.25
N ASP A 187 -28.22 -4.37 -13.99
CA ASP A 187 -29.24 -5.33 -13.59
C ASP A 187 -30.66 -4.79 -13.83
N PHE A 188 -30.85 -3.48 -13.77
CA PHE A 188 -32.11 -2.76 -13.92
C PHE A 188 -31.99 -1.63 -14.94
N PRO A 189 -31.97 -1.95 -16.26
CA PRO A 189 -31.72 -0.95 -17.31
C PRO A 189 -32.74 0.20 -17.33
N ASN A 190 -33.97 -0.07 -16.94
CA ASN A 190 -35.05 0.93 -16.82
C ASN A 190 -35.06 1.66 -15.45
N GLY A 191 -34.10 1.34 -14.57
CA GLY A 191 -34.06 1.83 -13.20
C GLY A 191 -34.98 1.04 -12.26
N VAL A 192 -35.00 1.48 -11.00
CA VAL A 192 -35.93 0.97 -9.97
C VAL A 192 -36.89 2.10 -9.63
N GLU A 193 -38.18 1.80 -9.66
CA GLU A 193 -39.19 2.78 -9.29
C GLU A 193 -39.17 3.06 -7.79
N ALA A 194 -39.60 4.29 -7.42
CA ALA A 194 -39.73 4.64 -6.01
C ALA A 194 -40.71 3.70 -5.30
N PRO A 195 -40.40 3.22 -4.10
CA PRO A 195 -41.27 2.35 -3.36
C PRO A 195 -42.57 3.04 -2.97
N THR A 196 -43.66 2.29 -2.97
CA THR A 196 -45.03 2.77 -2.62
C THR A 196 -45.71 1.89 -1.60
N LYS A 197 -45.11 0.78 -1.20
CA LYS A 197 -45.73 -0.23 -0.32
C LYS A 197 -45.08 -0.16 1.07
N ALA A 198 -45.90 -0.38 2.10
CA ALA A 198 -45.44 -0.63 3.46
C ALA A 198 -44.70 -1.96 3.56
N LEU A 199 -44.36 -2.37 4.78
CA LEU A 199 -43.68 -3.63 5.04
C LEU A 199 -44.44 -4.82 4.48
N PRO A 200 -43.73 -5.82 3.88
CA PRO A 200 -44.40 -7.06 3.44
C PRO A 200 -44.80 -7.98 4.59
N GLU A 201 -44.24 -7.79 5.78
CA GLU A 201 -44.43 -8.62 6.98
C GLU A 201 -45.12 -7.87 8.13
N ASN A 202 -45.80 -8.61 9.01
CA ASN A 202 -46.33 -8.06 10.25
C ASN A 202 -45.31 -8.23 11.39
N ILE A 203 -44.76 -7.12 11.87
CA ILE A 203 -43.75 -7.07 12.95
C ILE A 203 -44.31 -6.43 14.23
N GLY A 204 -45.63 -6.28 14.37
CA GLY A 204 -46.24 -5.71 15.57
C GLY A 204 -46.09 -4.21 15.69
N GLN A 205 -45.99 -3.49 14.58
CA GLN A 205 -45.82 -2.04 14.59
C GLN A 205 -47.05 -1.33 15.19
N ALA A 206 -46.81 -0.31 16.03
CA ALA A 206 -47.81 0.59 16.56
C ALA A 206 -47.90 1.89 15.78
N GLY A 207 -46.84 2.27 15.09
CA GLY A 207 -46.79 3.44 14.24
C GLY A 207 -45.63 3.42 13.25
N SER A 208 -45.71 4.32 12.27
CA SER A 208 -44.68 4.51 11.28
C SER A 208 -44.66 5.93 10.74
N ARG A 209 -43.48 6.35 10.20
CA ARG A 209 -43.31 7.59 9.43
C ARG A 209 -42.53 7.28 8.17
N GLN A 210 -42.81 7.99 7.10
CA GLN A 210 -42.21 7.77 5.80
C GLN A 210 -41.66 9.09 5.23
N TYR A 211 -40.50 9.03 4.60
CA TYR A 211 -39.97 10.10 3.81
C TYR A 211 -39.05 9.53 2.69
N GLY A 212 -39.24 10.03 1.47
CA GLY A 212 -38.52 9.53 0.31
C GLY A 212 -38.72 8.03 0.13
N TRP A 213 -37.60 7.29 0.13
CA TRP A 213 -37.58 5.85 -0.02
C TRP A 213 -37.56 5.08 1.31
N TRP A 214 -37.59 5.77 2.44
CA TRP A 214 -37.40 5.22 3.78
C TRP A 214 -38.72 5.22 4.60
N ASN A 215 -38.87 4.20 5.41
CA ASN A 215 -39.93 4.04 6.39
C ASN A 215 -39.31 3.73 7.76
N PHE A 216 -39.67 4.48 8.77
CA PHE A 216 -39.30 4.25 10.16
C PHE A 216 -40.51 3.67 10.88
N VAL A 217 -40.33 2.54 11.60
CA VAL A 217 -41.41 1.86 12.32
C VAL A 217 -41.03 1.67 13.78
N TRP A 218 -42.06 1.70 14.63
CA TRP A 218 -41.89 1.47 16.05
C TRP A 218 -43.06 0.65 16.61
N GLY A 219 -42.81 -0.05 17.73
CA GLY A 219 -43.79 -0.78 18.51
C GLY A 219 -44.45 0.06 19.60
N PRO A 220 -45.27 -0.57 20.43
CA PRO A 220 -46.06 0.12 21.47
C PRO A 220 -45.24 0.74 22.61
N LYS A 221 -43.92 0.44 22.68
CA LYS A 221 -43.01 0.93 23.74
C LYS A 221 -42.00 1.92 23.18
N ARG A 222 -42.42 2.84 22.29
CA ARG A 222 -41.56 3.88 21.76
C ARG A 222 -40.99 4.74 22.88
N SER A 223 -39.66 4.94 22.90
CA SER A 223 -39.00 5.83 23.84
C SER A 223 -39.45 7.29 23.66
N GLU A 224 -39.61 8.04 24.78
CA GLU A 224 -39.93 9.47 24.75
C GLU A 224 -38.86 10.33 24.07
N TYR A 225 -37.59 9.87 24.06
CA TYR A 225 -36.49 10.54 23.37
C TYR A 225 -36.55 10.40 21.85
N VAL A 226 -37.35 9.47 21.33
CA VAL A 226 -37.56 9.28 19.91
C VAL A 226 -38.77 10.14 19.48
N THR A 227 -38.51 11.43 19.34
CA THR A 227 -39.53 12.42 18.93
C THR A 227 -39.88 12.30 17.45
N ASP A 228 -41.02 12.82 17.05
CA ASP A 228 -41.39 12.89 15.63
C ASP A 228 -40.39 13.77 14.85
N ALA A 229 -39.85 14.82 15.46
CA ALA A 229 -38.82 15.67 14.85
C ALA A 229 -37.51 14.90 14.61
N ALA A 230 -37.08 14.07 15.56
CA ALA A 230 -35.93 13.19 15.40
C ALA A 230 -36.12 12.22 14.23
N ILE A 231 -37.27 11.56 14.15
CA ILE A 231 -37.58 10.61 13.08
C ILE A 231 -37.58 11.33 11.72
N ASP A 232 -38.20 12.49 11.62
CA ASP A 232 -38.26 13.25 10.36
C ASP A 232 -36.87 13.72 9.92
N SER A 233 -36.02 14.10 10.85
CA SER A 233 -34.62 14.50 10.57
C SER A 233 -33.79 13.31 10.11
N LEU A 234 -33.90 12.17 10.81
CA LEU A 234 -33.27 10.91 10.43
C LEU A 234 -33.69 10.48 9.01
N LEU A 235 -35.00 10.46 8.73
CA LEU A 235 -35.50 10.01 7.43
C LEU A 235 -35.06 10.93 6.28
N ARG A 236 -35.00 12.25 6.51
CA ARG A 236 -34.43 13.20 5.55
C ARG A 236 -32.94 12.97 5.29
N HIS A 237 -32.18 12.68 6.34
CA HIS A 237 -30.77 12.36 6.20
C HIS A 237 -30.58 11.06 5.41
N MET A 238 -31.25 9.99 5.80
CA MET A 238 -31.18 8.70 5.09
C MET A 238 -31.60 8.83 3.62
N ASP A 239 -32.69 9.53 3.32
CA ASP A 239 -33.10 9.73 1.93
C ASP A 239 -32.08 10.51 1.12
N LYS A 240 -31.50 11.57 1.70
CA LYS A 240 -30.47 12.38 1.05
C LYS A 240 -29.25 11.52 0.69
N GLU A 241 -28.73 10.75 1.66
CA GLU A 241 -27.52 9.94 1.48
C GLU A 241 -27.78 8.82 0.47
N PHE A 242 -28.86 8.07 0.64
CA PHE A 242 -29.17 6.91 -0.22
C PHE A 242 -29.67 7.32 -1.61
N ARG A 243 -30.24 8.51 -1.76
CA ARG A 243 -30.51 9.08 -3.08
C ARG A 243 -29.19 9.39 -3.81
N TYR A 244 -28.21 9.98 -3.12
CA TYR A 244 -26.87 10.21 -3.69
C TYR A 244 -26.22 8.89 -4.09
N PHE A 245 -26.22 7.88 -3.22
CA PHE A 245 -25.66 6.56 -3.51
C PHE A 245 -26.31 5.94 -4.74
N ARG A 246 -27.62 6.02 -4.84
CA ARG A 246 -28.38 5.45 -5.95
C ARG A 246 -28.24 6.24 -7.24
N GLU A 247 -28.42 7.55 -7.18
CA GLU A 247 -28.54 8.39 -8.39
C GLU A 247 -27.19 8.86 -8.93
N VAL A 248 -26.22 9.12 -8.07
CA VAL A 248 -24.90 9.60 -8.44
C VAL A 248 -23.90 8.45 -8.51
N LEU A 249 -23.76 7.65 -7.45
CA LEU A 249 -22.77 6.59 -7.43
C LEU A 249 -23.25 5.30 -8.14
N GLY A 250 -24.55 5.16 -8.40
CA GLY A 250 -25.12 4.01 -9.08
C GLY A 250 -25.16 2.73 -8.22
N TRP A 251 -25.26 2.89 -6.90
CA TRP A 251 -25.41 1.75 -6.02
C TRP A 251 -26.78 1.10 -6.10
N LEU A 252 -26.80 -0.21 -5.91
CA LEU A 252 -28.01 -0.99 -5.90
C LEU A 252 -28.93 -0.51 -4.76
N PRO A 253 -30.23 -0.27 -5.01
CA PRO A 253 -31.19 -0.15 -3.93
C PRO A 253 -31.32 -1.46 -3.16
N ASP A 254 -31.72 -1.41 -1.89
CA ASP A 254 -31.92 -2.61 -1.10
C ASP A 254 -33.02 -3.53 -1.68
N LYS A 255 -33.11 -4.75 -1.21
CA LYS A 255 -34.07 -5.73 -1.67
C LYS A 255 -35.54 -5.26 -1.51
N ARG A 256 -35.82 -4.50 -0.44
CA ARG A 256 -37.17 -3.97 -0.20
C ARG A 256 -37.56 -2.99 -1.31
N ALA A 257 -36.71 -2.00 -1.56
CA ALA A 257 -36.93 -1.00 -2.59
C ALA A 257 -37.05 -1.60 -4.00
N ARG A 258 -36.22 -2.57 -4.33
CA ARG A 258 -36.29 -3.29 -5.61
C ARG A 258 -37.61 -4.06 -5.82
N ASN A 259 -38.31 -4.35 -4.74
CA ASN A 259 -39.63 -5.02 -4.76
C ASN A 259 -40.80 -4.06 -4.48
N GLY A 260 -40.53 -2.74 -4.52
CA GLY A 260 -41.54 -1.70 -4.34
C GLY A 260 -41.90 -1.41 -2.87
N TYR A 261 -41.17 -1.97 -1.91
CA TYR A 261 -41.33 -1.70 -0.48
C TYR A 261 -40.33 -0.64 -0.01
N TYR A 262 -40.76 0.22 0.93
CA TYR A 262 -39.87 1.16 1.54
C TYR A 262 -38.70 0.45 2.23
N SER A 263 -37.47 0.98 2.07
CA SER A 263 -36.30 0.65 2.91
C SER A 263 -36.69 0.92 4.37
N THR A 264 -36.41 0.01 5.27
CA THR A 264 -37.04 0.01 6.59
C THR A 264 -36.06 0.15 7.72
N ILE A 265 -36.35 1.08 8.62
CA ILE A 265 -35.68 1.24 9.92
C ILE A 265 -36.67 0.84 11.00
N CYS A 266 -36.28 -0.09 11.85
CA CYS A 266 -37.05 -0.54 13.00
C CYS A 266 -36.45 0.02 14.29
N LEU A 267 -37.27 0.65 15.11
CA LEU A 267 -36.87 1.10 16.44
C LEU A 267 -36.71 -0.09 17.37
N PHE A 268 -35.50 -0.44 17.70
CA PHE A 268 -35.18 -1.51 18.64
C PHE A 268 -35.57 -1.14 20.07
N GLY A 269 -36.08 -2.12 20.81
CA GLY A 269 -36.57 -1.94 22.18
C GLY A 269 -37.98 -1.34 22.29
N SER A 270 -38.60 -1.09 21.15
CA SER A 270 -39.95 -0.51 21.12
C SER A 270 -41.10 -1.55 21.22
N GLY A 271 -40.79 -2.83 21.30
CA GLY A 271 -41.75 -3.92 21.39
C GLY A 271 -42.19 -4.48 20.03
N LEU A 272 -41.33 -4.32 19.00
CA LEU A 272 -41.48 -5.01 17.73
C LEU A 272 -41.09 -6.50 17.85
N THR A 273 -41.62 -7.36 16.99
CA THR A 273 -41.17 -8.76 16.91
C THR A 273 -39.74 -8.93 16.42
N THR A 274 -39.16 -7.87 15.90
CA THR A 274 -37.75 -7.78 15.50
C THR A 274 -36.80 -7.56 16.66
N ASP A 275 -37.31 -7.18 17.83
CA ASP A 275 -36.49 -7.04 19.03
C ASP A 275 -35.96 -8.42 19.47
N ASN A 276 -34.71 -8.49 19.89
CA ASN A 276 -34.13 -9.71 20.42
C ASN A 276 -33.30 -9.44 21.69
N ALA A 277 -33.07 -10.47 22.48
CA ALA A 277 -32.44 -10.36 23.80
C ALA A 277 -30.92 -10.05 23.71
N SER A 278 -30.28 -10.24 22.57
CA SER A 278 -28.86 -9.98 22.37
C SER A 278 -28.56 -8.52 22.07
N ASN A 279 -29.55 -7.75 21.63
CA ASN A 279 -29.39 -6.35 21.34
C ASN A 279 -29.36 -5.52 22.62
N THR A 280 -28.67 -4.40 22.57
CA THR A 280 -28.60 -3.43 23.66
C THR A 280 -29.37 -2.16 23.28
N ASP A 281 -29.57 -1.27 24.22
CA ASP A 281 -30.18 0.05 23.99
C ASP A 281 -29.27 1.05 23.28
N ARG A 282 -28.17 0.59 22.69
CA ARG A 282 -27.08 1.40 22.14
C ARG A 282 -26.71 1.01 20.72
N GLY A 283 -26.64 1.99 19.82
CA GLY A 283 -26.16 1.81 18.45
C GLY A 283 -27.22 1.36 17.44
N GLY A 284 -26.74 0.85 16.35
CA GLY A 284 -27.51 0.34 15.24
C GLY A 284 -26.96 -0.99 14.73
N TRP A 285 -27.77 -1.70 13.97
CA TRP A 285 -27.40 -2.97 13.33
C TRP A 285 -28.17 -3.15 12.02
N GLN A 286 -27.52 -3.77 11.06
CA GLN A 286 -28.24 -4.39 9.97
C GLN A 286 -28.81 -5.73 10.46
N SER A 287 -30.05 -5.99 10.14
CA SER A 287 -30.76 -7.25 10.44
C SER A 287 -31.67 -7.63 9.28
N ALA A 288 -32.44 -8.69 9.46
CA ALA A 288 -33.40 -9.11 8.48
C ALA A 288 -34.62 -9.78 9.17
N THR A 289 -35.78 -9.63 8.55
CA THR A 289 -36.96 -10.43 8.86
C THR A 289 -37.15 -11.53 7.82
N TRP A 290 -37.75 -12.63 8.26
CA TRP A 290 -38.10 -13.73 7.36
C TRP A 290 -39.59 -13.70 7.07
N PHE A 291 -39.98 -13.55 5.81
CA PHE A 291 -41.36 -13.49 5.39
C PHE A 291 -41.54 -14.14 4.01
N ASN A 292 -42.56 -14.97 3.86
CA ASN A 292 -42.89 -15.71 2.63
C ASN A 292 -41.69 -16.45 2.02
N GLY A 293 -40.94 -17.17 2.84
CA GLY A 293 -39.81 -17.96 2.39
C GLY A 293 -38.57 -17.14 1.95
N SER A 294 -38.52 -15.86 2.28
CA SER A 294 -37.45 -14.95 1.90
C SER A 294 -37.00 -14.07 3.06
N SER A 295 -35.72 -13.75 3.09
CA SER A 295 -35.13 -12.78 4.02
C SER A 295 -35.28 -11.36 3.47
N TRP A 296 -35.68 -10.42 4.33
CA TRP A 296 -35.88 -9.02 4.01
C TRP A 296 -34.99 -8.15 4.88
N PRO A 297 -33.98 -7.45 4.31
CA PRO A 297 -33.06 -6.65 5.09
C PRO A 297 -33.77 -5.46 5.74
N MET A 298 -33.29 -5.06 6.89
CA MET A 298 -33.72 -3.87 7.61
C MET A 298 -32.58 -3.31 8.47
N VAL A 299 -32.73 -2.06 8.86
CA VAL A 299 -31.88 -1.40 9.86
C VAL A 299 -32.59 -1.46 11.21
N LEU A 300 -31.89 -1.87 12.25
CA LEU A 300 -32.31 -1.76 13.65
C LEU A 300 -31.57 -0.60 14.29
N LEU A 301 -32.27 0.38 14.82
CA LEU A 301 -31.68 1.48 15.59
C LEU A 301 -32.26 1.51 17.01
N SER A 302 -31.41 1.62 18.01
CA SER A 302 -31.84 1.95 19.36
C SER A 302 -32.31 3.39 19.45
N TYR A 303 -32.86 3.76 20.60
CA TYR A 303 -33.38 5.12 20.79
C TYR A 303 -32.27 6.18 20.66
N TYR A 304 -31.04 5.90 21.10
CA TYR A 304 -29.99 6.91 21.24
C TYR A 304 -29.51 7.51 19.91
N PRO A 305 -29.11 6.74 18.90
CA PRO A 305 -28.76 7.31 17.61
C PRO A 305 -29.90 8.04 16.94
N VAL A 306 -31.15 7.59 17.15
CA VAL A 306 -32.32 8.30 16.66
C VAL A 306 -32.53 9.65 17.38
N ALA A 307 -32.43 9.66 18.71
CA ALA A 307 -32.54 10.86 19.52
C ALA A 307 -31.47 11.92 19.15
N CYS A 308 -30.28 11.50 18.72
CA CYS A 308 -29.23 12.40 18.25
C CYS A 308 -29.61 13.22 17.00
N TYR A 309 -30.76 12.96 16.38
CA TYR A 309 -31.31 13.79 15.30
C TYR A 309 -32.25 14.89 15.79
N ASP A 310 -32.60 14.91 17.08
CA ASP A 310 -33.37 16.00 17.67
C ASP A 310 -32.41 17.09 18.18
N GLU A 311 -32.58 18.31 17.72
CA GLU A 311 -31.76 19.44 18.12
C GLU A 311 -31.84 19.77 19.63
N ASN A 312 -32.91 19.34 20.30
CA ASN A 312 -33.12 19.53 21.72
C ASN A 312 -32.54 18.37 22.57
N PHE A 313 -32.06 17.30 21.95
CA PHE A 313 -31.48 16.17 22.65
C PHE A 313 -30.07 16.48 23.10
N THR A 314 -29.78 16.29 24.37
CA THR A 314 -28.43 16.49 24.92
C THR A 314 -27.59 15.24 24.71
N TYR A 315 -26.60 15.33 23.82
CA TYR A 315 -25.65 14.25 23.58
C TYR A 315 -24.77 14.03 24.82
N ASP A 316 -24.72 12.80 25.32
CA ASP A 316 -23.81 12.40 26.39
C ASP A 316 -22.52 11.80 25.83
N LYS A 317 -21.45 12.56 25.88
CA LYS A 317 -20.12 12.13 25.45
C LYS A 317 -19.56 10.92 26.21
N ASN A 318 -20.11 10.60 27.39
CA ASN A 318 -19.73 9.45 28.17
C ASN A 318 -20.57 8.22 27.85
N TYR A 319 -21.59 8.37 27.03
CA TYR A 319 -22.42 7.28 26.52
C TYR A 319 -21.60 6.50 25.46
N SER A 320 -20.65 5.78 25.92
CA SER A 320 -19.63 5.27 25.06
C SER A 320 -19.95 3.94 24.40
N HIS A 321 -19.75 3.88 23.10
CA HIS A 321 -19.07 2.71 22.51
C HIS A 321 -18.03 3.15 21.47
N ALA A 322 -18.03 2.79 20.26
CA ALA A 322 -17.04 3.15 19.27
C ALA A 322 -17.26 4.56 18.68
N VAL A 323 -18.38 5.19 18.99
CA VAL A 323 -18.79 6.45 18.37
C VAL A 323 -18.77 7.55 19.43
N THR A 324 -17.97 8.57 19.20
CA THR A 324 -17.54 9.54 20.21
C THR A 324 -18.26 10.87 20.16
N ASP A 325 -19.09 11.11 19.15
CA ASP A 325 -19.85 12.36 18.98
C ASP A 325 -21.20 12.14 18.29
N GLN A 326 -22.00 13.19 18.25
CA GLN A 326 -23.33 13.16 17.66
C GLN A 326 -23.30 12.84 16.15
N ALA A 327 -22.36 13.43 15.42
CA ALA A 327 -22.21 13.20 13.98
C ALA A 327 -21.88 11.72 13.69
N GLY A 328 -21.03 11.12 14.52
CA GLY A 328 -20.74 9.69 14.42
C GLY A 328 -21.94 8.81 14.70
N GLN A 329 -22.82 9.16 15.65
CA GLN A 329 -24.08 8.43 15.86
C GLN A 329 -25.01 8.53 14.64
N GLN A 330 -25.06 9.69 13.99
CA GLN A 330 -25.79 9.87 12.75
C GLN A 330 -25.15 9.09 11.58
N GLY A 331 -23.82 9.08 11.50
CA GLY A 331 -23.08 8.28 10.53
C GLY A 331 -23.31 6.78 10.68
N ALA A 332 -23.44 6.28 11.90
CA ALA A 332 -23.77 4.88 12.18
C ALA A 332 -25.11 4.47 11.56
N CYS A 333 -26.12 5.35 11.51
CA CYS A 333 -27.38 5.08 10.86
C CYS A 333 -27.23 4.84 9.35
N VAL A 334 -26.38 5.63 8.70
CA VAL A 334 -26.06 5.47 7.27
C VAL A 334 -25.26 4.19 7.05
N HIS A 335 -24.30 3.89 7.92
CA HIS A 335 -23.51 2.66 7.89
C HIS A 335 -24.41 1.41 7.88
N GLU A 336 -25.34 1.32 8.81
CA GLU A 336 -26.29 0.19 8.87
C GLU A 336 -27.22 0.14 7.66
N GLY A 337 -27.55 1.28 7.10
CA GLY A 337 -28.32 1.37 5.85
C GLY A 337 -27.53 0.81 4.65
N ILE A 338 -26.21 1.03 4.59
CA ILE A 338 -25.37 0.46 3.55
C ILE A 338 -25.33 -1.07 3.67
N HIS A 339 -25.19 -1.60 4.87
CA HIS A 339 -25.32 -3.04 5.10
C HIS A 339 -26.64 -3.60 4.55
N ALA A 340 -27.76 -2.93 4.81
CA ALA A 340 -29.06 -3.35 4.31
C ALA A 340 -29.15 -3.33 2.78
N VAL A 341 -28.49 -2.39 2.12
CA VAL A 341 -28.42 -2.30 0.66
C VAL A 341 -27.73 -3.53 0.06
N PHE A 342 -26.65 -3.98 0.67
CA PHE A 342 -25.81 -5.07 0.14
C PHE A 342 -26.09 -6.44 0.80
N ALA A 343 -27.01 -6.54 1.75
CA ALA A 343 -27.27 -7.73 2.56
C ALA A 343 -27.58 -9.01 1.78
N ASP A 344 -28.21 -8.89 0.62
CA ASP A 344 -28.60 -10.02 -0.21
C ASP A 344 -27.66 -10.28 -1.40
N LEU A 345 -26.57 -9.53 -1.50
CA LEU A 345 -25.56 -9.82 -2.48
C LEU A 345 -24.65 -10.98 -2.03
N GLU A 346 -24.16 -11.74 -3.00
CA GLU A 346 -23.39 -12.95 -2.73
C GLU A 346 -21.93 -12.73 -2.37
N GLY A 347 -21.44 -11.52 -2.50
CA GLY A 347 -20.03 -11.19 -2.35
C GLY A 347 -19.52 -11.32 -0.93
N CYS A 348 -18.23 -11.61 -0.81
CA CYS A 348 -17.44 -11.57 0.43
C CYS A 348 -17.90 -12.53 1.53
N LYS A 349 -18.56 -13.64 1.21
CA LYS A 349 -19.06 -14.61 2.20
C LYS A 349 -17.99 -15.15 3.14
N ASN A 350 -16.75 -15.29 2.65
CA ASN A 350 -15.61 -15.76 3.43
C ASN A 350 -14.64 -14.61 3.80
N ALA A 351 -15.04 -13.38 3.56
CA ALA A 351 -14.25 -12.17 3.82
C ALA A 351 -15.07 -11.18 4.65
N ALA A 352 -15.54 -11.64 5.80
CA ALA A 352 -16.43 -10.88 6.70
C ALA A 352 -15.83 -9.49 7.09
N TRP A 353 -14.53 -9.37 7.12
CA TRP A 353 -13.85 -8.09 7.35
C TRP A 353 -14.27 -7.00 6.35
N PHE A 354 -14.54 -7.37 5.11
CA PHE A 354 -14.90 -6.41 4.06
C PHE A 354 -16.32 -5.87 4.24
N HIS A 355 -17.21 -6.63 4.88
CA HIS A 355 -18.55 -6.14 5.20
C HIS A 355 -18.50 -4.87 6.05
N GLU A 356 -17.51 -4.77 6.93
CA GLU A 356 -17.33 -3.60 7.79
C GLU A 356 -16.38 -2.56 7.15
N SER A 357 -15.22 -3.00 6.70
CA SER A 357 -14.21 -2.08 6.16
C SER A 357 -14.65 -1.43 4.84
N GLY A 358 -15.24 -2.20 3.94
CA GLY A 358 -15.78 -1.69 2.68
C GLY A 358 -16.98 -0.77 2.91
N ASN A 359 -17.85 -1.10 3.86
CA ASN A 359 -18.96 -0.27 4.25
C ASN A 359 -18.49 1.10 4.80
N THR A 360 -17.59 1.08 5.76
CA THR A 360 -17.02 2.31 6.35
C THR A 360 -16.38 3.19 5.28
N ALA A 361 -15.63 2.57 4.36
CA ALA A 361 -15.02 3.30 3.25
C ALA A 361 -16.06 3.92 2.30
N MET A 362 -17.12 3.19 1.97
CA MET A 362 -18.19 3.72 1.11
C MET A 362 -18.94 4.87 1.76
N GLN A 363 -19.24 4.76 3.05
CA GLN A 363 -19.86 5.84 3.82
C GLN A 363 -18.99 7.10 3.79
N ALA A 364 -17.73 6.97 4.18
CA ALA A 364 -16.79 8.08 4.26
C ALA A 364 -16.56 8.74 2.89
N ASP A 365 -16.35 7.93 1.85
CA ASP A 365 -16.12 8.43 0.50
C ASP A 365 -17.34 9.17 -0.06
N ALA A 366 -18.52 8.65 0.16
CA ALA A 366 -19.76 9.28 -0.29
C ALA A 366 -20.02 10.63 0.40
N GLU A 367 -19.84 10.71 1.70
CA GLU A 367 -20.02 11.94 2.47
C GLU A 367 -19.06 13.03 2.03
N LEU A 368 -17.80 12.69 1.78
CA LEU A 368 -16.78 13.65 1.32
C LEU A 368 -17.01 14.10 -0.12
N SER A 369 -17.41 13.20 -0.99
CA SER A 369 -17.64 13.49 -2.40
C SER A 369 -18.82 14.45 -2.63
N LYS A 370 -19.68 14.63 -1.64
CA LYS A 370 -20.77 15.63 -1.68
C LYS A 370 -20.33 17.05 -1.35
N THR A 371 -19.15 17.21 -0.77
CA THR A 371 -18.64 18.52 -0.37
C THR A 371 -17.47 18.91 -1.26
N PRO A 372 -17.64 19.86 -2.19
CA PRO A 372 -16.57 20.28 -3.09
C PRO A 372 -15.36 20.83 -2.34
N GLY A 373 -14.15 20.46 -2.80
CA GLY A 373 -12.89 21.01 -2.28
C GLY A 373 -12.48 20.50 -0.89
N VAL A 374 -13.21 19.55 -0.32
CA VAL A 374 -12.85 18.95 0.97
C VAL A 374 -12.04 17.68 0.75
N SER A 375 -10.82 17.66 1.27
CA SER A 375 -10.01 16.45 1.41
C SER A 375 -10.23 15.84 2.80
N PRO A 376 -10.29 14.51 2.92
CA PRO A 376 -10.44 13.89 4.23
C PRO A 376 -9.22 14.17 5.13
N GLU A 377 -9.47 14.70 6.30
CA GLU A 377 -8.42 14.97 7.30
C GLU A 377 -8.21 13.81 8.26
N SER A 378 -9.16 12.89 8.38
CA SER A 378 -9.09 11.76 9.30
C SER A 378 -9.77 10.51 8.73
N MET A 379 -9.29 9.37 9.17
CA MET A 379 -9.94 8.06 9.07
C MET A 379 -10.26 7.56 10.47
N GLY A 380 -11.20 6.64 10.57
CA GLY A 380 -11.49 5.95 11.82
C GLY A 380 -10.22 5.30 12.41
N PHE A 381 -10.01 5.42 13.72
CA PHE A 381 -8.78 4.94 14.35
C PHE A 381 -8.57 3.43 14.17
N LEU A 382 -9.62 2.66 13.91
CA LEU A 382 -9.55 1.23 13.62
C LEU A 382 -8.82 0.92 12.31
N SER A 383 -8.68 1.89 11.40
CA SER A 383 -7.83 1.79 10.22
C SER A 383 -6.34 1.87 10.53
N ALA A 384 -5.94 2.20 11.75
CA ALA A 384 -4.54 2.34 12.11
C ALA A 384 -3.74 1.04 11.95
N SER A 385 -4.36 -0.13 12.12
CA SER A 385 -3.70 -1.43 11.92
C SER A 385 -3.04 -1.54 10.55
N ASN A 386 -3.68 -1.04 9.51
CA ASN A 386 -3.14 -1.06 8.16
C ASN A 386 -1.83 -0.26 8.07
N MET A 387 -1.77 0.89 8.74
CA MET A 387 -0.63 1.81 8.66
C MET A 387 0.52 1.43 9.61
N ILE A 388 0.22 0.87 10.78
CA ILE A 388 1.23 0.56 11.79
C ILE A 388 1.67 -0.90 11.82
N ALA A 389 1.03 -1.77 11.06
CA ALA A 389 1.39 -3.17 10.92
C ALA A 389 1.21 -3.65 9.48
N PRO A 390 1.96 -3.10 8.52
CA PRO A 390 1.81 -3.44 7.09
C PRO A 390 2.16 -4.90 6.78
N PHE A 391 2.83 -5.59 7.69
CA PHE A 391 3.18 -7.00 7.56
C PHE A 391 1.99 -7.95 7.72
N ILE A 392 0.86 -7.51 8.32
CA ILE A 392 -0.32 -8.36 8.38
C ILE A 392 -0.99 -8.50 7.01
N PRO A 393 -1.66 -9.63 6.74
CA PRO A 393 -2.42 -9.85 5.51
C PRO A 393 -3.45 -8.75 5.23
N ILE A 394 -3.70 -8.48 3.96
CA ILE A 394 -4.80 -7.57 3.56
C ILE A 394 -6.12 -8.13 4.04
N GLU A 395 -6.38 -9.39 3.75
CA GLU A 395 -7.56 -10.11 4.18
C GLU A 395 -7.33 -10.78 5.54
N CYS A 396 -7.23 -9.99 6.59
CA CYS A 396 -7.10 -10.51 7.94
C CYS A 396 -8.22 -9.95 8.82
N TYR A 397 -9.08 -10.83 9.26
CA TYR A 397 -10.15 -10.45 10.19
C TYR A 397 -9.58 -10.23 11.59
N SER A 398 -8.84 -11.21 12.07
CA SER A 398 -8.10 -11.12 13.34
C SER A 398 -7.12 -12.29 13.49
N GLY A 399 -6.23 -12.20 14.42
CA GLY A 399 -5.51 -13.36 14.93
C GLY A 399 -4.23 -13.75 14.21
N TRP A 400 -3.85 -13.07 13.12
CA TRP A 400 -2.64 -13.43 12.41
C TRP A 400 -1.39 -13.32 13.29
N LEU A 401 -1.27 -12.26 14.05
CA LEU A 401 -0.09 -11.99 14.87
C LEU A 401 0.14 -12.98 16.00
N LEU A 402 -0.89 -13.62 16.49
CA LEU A 402 -0.84 -14.51 17.64
C LEU A 402 -0.98 -15.99 17.26
N ASP A 403 -0.66 -16.34 16.01
CA ASP A 403 -0.62 -17.71 15.54
C ASP A 403 -1.81 -18.58 15.97
N GLY A 404 -3.01 -18.00 15.91
CA GLY A 404 -4.25 -18.68 16.24
C GLY A 404 -4.70 -18.54 17.70
N SER A 405 -3.87 -17.99 18.59
CA SER A 405 -4.29 -17.70 19.97
C SER A 405 -5.25 -16.51 20.03
N PHE A 406 -5.14 -15.61 19.07
CA PHE A 406 -5.94 -14.41 18.98
C PHE A 406 -6.86 -14.46 17.76
N GLY A 407 -8.11 -14.71 17.99
CA GLY A 407 -9.10 -14.90 16.94
C GLY A 407 -9.30 -16.35 16.53
N GLY A 408 -8.38 -17.23 16.82
CA GLY A 408 -8.49 -18.66 16.63
C GLY A 408 -8.81 -19.14 15.21
N PRO A 409 -8.97 -20.45 15.00
CA PRO A 409 -9.41 -21.00 13.72
C PRO A 409 -10.76 -20.47 13.31
N GLY A 410 -10.88 -20.00 12.08
CA GLY A 410 -12.11 -19.45 11.52
C GLY A 410 -12.35 -17.97 11.79
N ALA A 411 -11.33 -17.26 12.27
CA ALA A 411 -11.41 -15.82 12.44
C ALA A 411 -11.71 -15.06 11.15
N GLU A 412 -11.33 -15.58 10.01
CA GLU A 412 -11.69 -15.07 8.69
C GLU A 412 -13.01 -15.65 8.14
N GLY A 413 -13.58 -16.62 8.81
CA GLY A 413 -14.83 -17.26 8.38
C GLY A 413 -16.06 -16.52 8.88
N VAL A 414 -17.16 -16.67 8.16
CA VAL A 414 -18.42 -15.94 8.40
C VAL A 414 -19.10 -16.34 9.70
N ASN A 415 -18.86 -17.54 10.22
CA ASN A 415 -19.73 -18.14 11.25
C ASN A 415 -19.03 -18.54 12.54
N LYS A 416 -17.82 -18.02 12.81
CA LYS A 416 -17.04 -18.54 13.95
C LYS A 416 -16.26 -17.45 14.66
N HIS A 417 -16.96 -16.48 15.17
CA HIS A 417 -16.33 -15.25 15.58
C HIS A 417 -16.48 -14.91 17.04
N GLU A 418 -17.09 -15.74 17.84
CA GLU A 418 -17.41 -15.35 19.22
C GLU A 418 -16.20 -14.76 19.95
N GLY A 419 -15.09 -15.43 19.92
CA GLY A 419 -13.85 -14.87 20.46
C GLY A 419 -13.23 -13.79 19.59
N SER A 420 -13.22 -13.98 18.27
CA SER A 420 -12.49 -13.10 17.35
C SER A 420 -13.21 -11.81 17.06
N GLN A 421 -14.53 -11.78 16.97
CA GLN A 421 -15.27 -10.52 16.81
C GLN A 421 -15.12 -9.61 18.03
N GLN A 422 -15.22 -10.16 19.22
CA GLN A 422 -15.00 -9.40 20.46
C GLN A 422 -13.59 -8.83 20.52
N ILE A 423 -12.66 -9.55 19.96
CA ILE A 423 -11.27 -9.14 19.87
C ILE A 423 -11.09 -8.10 18.77
N CYS A 424 -11.73 -8.26 17.62
CA CYS A 424 -11.59 -7.39 16.47
C CYS A 424 -11.96 -5.95 16.74
N THR A 425 -13.06 -5.69 17.42
CA THR A 425 -13.49 -4.32 17.70
C THR A 425 -12.44 -3.46 18.38
N TRP A 426 -11.58 -4.07 19.19
CA TRP A 426 -10.54 -3.36 19.93
C TRP A 426 -9.12 -3.61 19.45
N ARG A 427 -8.93 -4.70 18.73
CA ARG A 427 -7.61 -5.27 18.48
C ARG A 427 -7.31 -5.44 17.02
N ASN A 428 -8.14 -4.91 16.16
CA ASN A 428 -7.86 -4.79 14.74
C ASN A 428 -6.53 -4.09 14.47
N LEU A 429 -6.13 -3.20 15.35
CA LEU A 429 -4.82 -2.54 15.30
C LEU A 429 -3.66 -3.53 15.36
N LEU A 430 -3.89 -4.75 15.84
CA LEU A 430 -2.83 -5.70 16.12
C LEU A 430 -3.00 -7.03 15.39
N GLY A 431 -4.08 -7.25 14.70
CA GLY A 431 -4.27 -8.56 14.10
C GLY A 431 -5.41 -8.70 13.13
N GLY A 432 -6.07 -7.61 12.77
CA GLY A 432 -7.18 -7.70 11.84
C GLY A 432 -7.49 -6.38 11.16
N ASN A 433 -8.20 -6.48 10.06
CA ASN A 433 -8.57 -5.35 9.20
C ASN A 433 -10.08 -5.11 9.17
N GLN A 434 -10.85 -5.70 10.07
CA GLN A 434 -12.26 -5.33 10.26
C GLN A 434 -12.32 -3.83 10.58
N TYR A 435 -13.14 -3.08 9.88
CA TYR A 435 -13.17 -1.60 9.90
C TYR A 435 -11.89 -0.91 9.41
N GLY A 436 -10.92 -1.67 8.89
CA GLY A 436 -9.72 -1.11 8.28
C GLY A 436 -9.99 -0.63 6.85
N GLU A 437 -10.37 0.62 6.69
CA GLU A 437 -10.87 1.17 5.42
C GLU A 437 -9.78 1.54 4.38
N LEU A 438 -8.51 1.37 4.72
CA LEU A 438 -7.43 1.84 3.84
C LEU A 438 -7.36 1.08 2.50
N PHE A 439 -7.48 -0.26 2.52
CA PHE A 439 -7.49 -1.04 1.28
C PHE A 439 -8.75 -0.80 0.44
N PRO A 440 -9.97 -0.73 1.01
CA PRO A 440 -11.14 -0.26 0.28
C PRO A 440 -10.96 1.13 -0.36
N HIS A 441 -10.41 2.10 0.36
CA HIS A 441 -10.12 3.41 -0.21
C HIS A 441 -9.10 3.35 -1.35
N PHE A 442 -8.09 2.50 -1.22
CA PHE A 442 -7.14 2.26 -2.30
C PHE A 442 -7.85 1.71 -3.55
N LEU A 443 -8.77 0.74 -3.39
CA LEU A 443 -9.58 0.24 -4.50
C LEU A 443 -10.42 1.34 -5.15
N SER A 444 -11.06 2.18 -4.33
CA SER A 444 -11.86 3.31 -4.82
C SER A 444 -11.02 4.35 -5.59
N VAL A 445 -9.82 4.65 -5.10
CA VAL A 445 -8.88 5.56 -5.78
C VAL A 445 -8.36 4.95 -7.09
N THR A 446 -8.14 3.64 -7.13
CA THR A 446 -7.55 2.95 -8.28
C THR A 446 -8.58 2.68 -9.38
N PHE A 447 -9.78 2.24 -9.02
CA PHE A 447 -10.82 1.79 -9.96
C PHE A 447 -12.06 2.68 -10.01
N GLY A 448 -12.20 3.63 -9.11
CA GLY A 448 -13.37 4.49 -8.96
C GLY A 448 -14.41 3.95 -7.97
N ASP A 449 -15.47 4.72 -7.74
CA ASP A 449 -16.48 4.47 -6.70
C ASP A 449 -17.32 3.20 -6.94
N GLY A 450 -17.35 2.71 -8.14
CA GLY A 450 -18.02 1.46 -8.47
C GLY A 450 -17.26 0.21 -8.03
N ALA A 451 -16.01 0.34 -7.55
CA ALA A 451 -15.18 -0.80 -7.19
C ALA A 451 -15.69 -1.51 -5.93
N LEU A 452 -16.11 -0.78 -4.93
CA LEU A 452 -16.57 -1.39 -3.67
C LEU A 452 -17.88 -2.14 -3.84
N PRO A 453 -18.95 -1.58 -4.46
CA PRO A 453 -20.14 -2.34 -4.84
C PRO A 453 -19.83 -3.53 -5.76
N TRP A 454 -18.82 -3.40 -6.62
CA TRP A 454 -18.37 -4.48 -7.50
C TRP A 454 -17.86 -5.67 -6.67
N VAL A 455 -17.04 -5.42 -5.65
CA VAL A 455 -16.54 -6.46 -4.74
C VAL A 455 -17.72 -7.21 -4.08
N TRP A 456 -18.70 -6.48 -3.57
CA TRP A 456 -19.90 -7.09 -2.97
C TRP A 456 -20.74 -7.90 -3.96
N ARG A 457 -20.76 -7.49 -5.20
CA ARG A 457 -21.55 -8.16 -6.23
C ARG A 457 -20.87 -9.42 -6.77
N TYR A 458 -19.56 -9.38 -6.97
CA TYR A 458 -18.85 -10.38 -7.77
C TYR A 458 -17.80 -11.20 -7.00
N CYS A 459 -17.25 -10.73 -5.92
CA CYS A 459 -16.32 -11.51 -5.10
C CYS A 459 -17.09 -12.47 -4.19
N LYS A 460 -17.51 -13.60 -4.74
CA LYS A 460 -18.37 -14.58 -4.03
C LYS A 460 -17.70 -15.27 -2.84
N GLY A 461 -16.39 -15.34 -2.82
CA GLY A 461 -15.58 -15.93 -1.77
C GLY A 461 -14.77 -14.89 -1.03
N ARG A 462 -13.48 -14.84 -1.34
CA ARG A 462 -12.54 -13.85 -0.81
C ARG A 462 -12.35 -12.68 -1.76
N VAL A 463 -11.93 -11.56 -1.21
CA VAL A 463 -11.82 -10.30 -1.97
C VAL A 463 -10.69 -10.40 -3.00
N LEU A 464 -9.47 -10.79 -2.58
CA LEU A 464 -8.32 -10.84 -3.48
C LEU A 464 -8.50 -11.89 -4.58
N GLU A 465 -9.00 -13.08 -4.24
CA GLU A 465 -9.30 -14.13 -5.22
C GLU A 465 -10.39 -13.68 -6.20
N GLY A 466 -11.45 -13.05 -5.70
CA GLY A 466 -12.52 -12.53 -6.55
C GLY A 466 -12.08 -11.39 -7.47
N ILE A 467 -11.16 -10.54 -7.04
CA ILE A 467 -10.53 -9.54 -7.91
C ILE A 467 -9.65 -10.23 -8.96
N ALA A 468 -8.86 -11.24 -8.54
CA ALA A 468 -7.99 -12.00 -9.44
C ALA A 468 -8.74 -12.71 -10.56
N ASP A 469 -9.95 -13.22 -10.28
CA ASP A 469 -10.83 -13.83 -11.29
C ASP A 469 -11.18 -12.86 -12.44
N SER A 470 -11.11 -11.56 -12.20
CA SER A 470 -11.44 -10.53 -13.19
C SER A 470 -10.23 -9.89 -13.83
N ILE A 471 -9.19 -9.54 -13.08
CA ILE A 471 -8.01 -8.86 -13.62
C ILE A 471 -6.86 -9.82 -13.97
N GLY A 472 -6.93 -11.06 -13.50
CA GLY A 472 -5.90 -12.07 -13.74
C GLY A 472 -4.76 -12.07 -12.72
N GLU A 473 -3.99 -13.18 -12.72
CA GLU A 473 -2.93 -13.44 -11.74
C GLU A 473 -1.84 -12.37 -11.70
N VAL A 474 -1.37 -11.95 -12.86
CA VAL A 474 -0.29 -10.95 -12.95
C VAL A 474 -0.73 -9.60 -12.37
N GLU A 475 -1.94 -9.20 -12.70
CA GLU A 475 -2.47 -7.91 -12.25
C GLU A 475 -2.87 -7.89 -10.77
N ILE A 476 -3.40 -8.98 -10.22
CA ILE A 476 -3.68 -9.02 -8.77
C ILE A 476 -2.39 -8.97 -7.93
N ARG A 477 -1.32 -9.64 -8.37
CA ARG A 477 -0.02 -9.55 -7.72
C ARG A 477 0.52 -8.12 -7.76
N ARG A 478 0.41 -7.48 -8.92
CA ARG A 478 0.74 -6.06 -9.07
C ARG A 478 -0.12 -5.16 -8.16
N LEU A 479 -1.43 -5.43 -8.05
CA LEU A 479 -2.35 -4.67 -7.18
C LEU A 479 -1.94 -4.73 -5.72
N ILE A 480 -1.58 -5.91 -5.23
CA ILE A 480 -1.07 -6.11 -3.86
C ILE A 480 0.21 -5.31 -3.66
N ARG A 481 1.17 -5.42 -4.58
CA ARG A 481 2.41 -4.64 -4.51
C ARG A 481 2.13 -3.13 -4.56
N GLU A 482 1.28 -2.67 -5.48
CA GLU A 482 0.93 -1.26 -5.61
C GLU A 482 0.36 -0.71 -4.30
N TYR A 483 -0.60 -1.41 -3.71
CA TYR A 483 -1.15 -1.04 -2.41
C TYR A 483 -0.06 -0.90 -1.34
N ARG A 484 0.84 -1.88 -1.23
CA ARG A 484 1.89 -1.92 -0.21
C ARG A 484 2.97 -0.84 -0.41
N VAL A 485 3.34 -0.59 -1.65
CA VAL A 485 4.33 0.44 -1.98
C VAL A 485 3.74 1.85 -1.80
N LYS A 486 2.49 2.05 -2.19
CA LYS A 486 1.78 3.31 -1.94
C LYS A 486 1.53 3.53 -0.44
N GLN A 487 1.37 2.48 0.34
CA GLN A 487 1.28 2.56 1.79
C GLN A 487 2.58 3.09 2.42
N ALA A 488 3.74 2.63 1.98
CA ALA A 488 5.04 3.12 2.47
C ALA A 488 5.27 4.61 2.16
N THR A 489 4.78 5.07 1.03
CA THR A 489 4.90 6.47 0.59
C THR A 489 3.69 7.32 0.93
N ILE A 490 2.65 6.74 1.52
CA ILE A 490 1.38 7.41 1.83
C ILE A 490 0.78 8.05 0.56
N ASP A 491 0.73 7.29 -0.53
CA ASP A 491 0.22 7.75 -1.83
C ASP A 491 -1.19 7.19 -2.10
N PHE A 492 -2.17 7.71 -1.39
CA PHE A 492 -3.58 7.32 -1.46
C PHE A 492 -4.50 8.43 -1.98
N GLY A 493 -3.98 9.24 -2.89
CA GLY A 493 -4.77 10.36 -3.43
C GLY A 493 -5.34 11.22 -2.30
N LYS A 494 -6.64 11.48 -2.34
CA LYS A 494 -7.35 12.27 -1.30
C LYS A 494 -7.18 11.74 0.12
N TRP A 495 -6.99 10.44 0.29
CA TRP A 495 -6.88 9.80 1.59
C TRP A 495 -5.47 9.86 2.20
N SER A 496 -4.50 10.46 1.50
CA SER A 496 -3.12 10.56 1.99
C SER A 496 -3.00 11.31 3.32
N ASN A 497 -3.74 12.39 3.51
CA ASN A 497 -3.70 13.15 4.76
C ASN A 497 -4.28 12.37 5.95
N ALA A 498 -5.41 11.73 5.74
CA ALA A 498 -6.04 10.88 6.75
C ALA A 498 -5.14 9.72 7.16
N SER A 499 -4.49 9.07 6.18
CA SER A 499 -3.54 7.99 6.42
C SER A 499 -2.33 8.46 7.25
N ARG A 500 -1.81 9.67 7.00
CA ARG A 500 -0.76 10.26 7.84
C ARG A 500 -1.23 10.52 9.26
N GLY A 501 -2.47 10.97 9.40
CA GLY A 501 -3.09 11.16 10.71
C GLY A 501 -3.07 9.89 11.54
N LEU A 502 -3.37 8.75 10.94
CA LEU A 502 -3.28 7.45 11.60
C LEU A 502 -1.87 7.13 12.08
N LEU A 503 -0.85 7.35 11.25
CA LEU A 503 0.54 7.17 11.66
C LEU A 503 0.92 8.08 12.81
N ASN A 504 0.61 9.36 12.71
CA ASN A 504 0.96 10.33 13.74
C ASN A 504 0.34 10.03 15.11
N ASN A 505 -0.90 9.53 15.11
CA ASN A 505 -1.65 9.30 16.33
C ASN A 505 -1.39 7.93 16.95
N ASN A 506 -0.96 6.95 16.14
CA ASN A 506 -0.86 5.55 16.55
C ASN A 506 0.56 4.97 16.44
N TRP A 507 1.57 5.81 16.24
CA TRP A 507 2.95 5.38 16.16
C TRP A 507 3.37 4.56 17.37
N GLN A 508 3.90 3.37 17.14
CA GLN A 508 4.30 2.44 18.19
C GLN A 508 3.23 2.27 19.29
N LEU A 509 2.00 2.05 18.86
CA LEU A 509 0.92 1.77 19.79
C LEU A 509 1.34 0.67 20.77
N SER A 510 1.48 1.02 22.05
CA SER A 510 1.66 0.02 23.10
C SER A 510 0.31 -0.58 23.46
N VAL A 511 0.29 -1.90 23.54
CA VAL A 511 -0.91 -2.61 23.98
C VAL A 511 -1.21 -2.21 25.42
N LYS A 512 -2.41 -1.72 25.68
CA LYS A 512 -2.84 -1.39 27.04
C LYS A 512 -2.92 -2.66 27.89
N GLN A 513 -2.53 -2.54 29.13
CA GLN A 513 -2.48 -3.65 30.08
C GLN A 513 -3.85 -4.33 30.28
N GLU A 514 -4.94 -3.61 30.13
CA GLU A 514 -6.31 -4.15 30.18
C GLU A 514 -6.60 -5.22 29.12
N TRP A 515 -5.80 -5.22 28.02
CA TRP A 515 -5.87 -6.21 26.95
C TRP A 515 -4.86 -7.34 27.10
N ALA A 516 -3.96 -7.24 28.10
CA ALA A 516 -2.87 -8.17 28.31
C ALA A 516 -3.30 -9.64 28.43
N PRO A 517 -4.44 -10.03 29.03
CA PRO A 517 -4.84 -11.44 29.06
C PRO A 517 -4.93 -12.09 27.70
N TYR A 518 -5.27 -11.31 26.68
CA TYR A 518 -5.43 -11.77 25.31
C TYR A 518 -4.21 -11.53 24.42
N LEU A 519 -3.29 -10.67 24.88
CA LEU A 519 -2.20 -10.12 24.07
C LEU A 519 -0.83 -10.27 24.75
N LYS A 520 -0.68 -11.22 25.67
CA LYS A 520 0.55 -11.46 26.44
C LYS A 520 1.81 -11.54 25.57
N GLU A 521 1.69 -12.11 24.40
CA GLU A 521 2.81 -12.25 23.46
C GLU A 521 3.06 -10.99 22.64
N VAL A 522 2.10 -10.10 22.51
CA VAL A 522 2.23 -8.87 21.74
C VAL A 522 3.00 -7.78 22.49
N GLU A 523 3.10 -7.87 23.82
CA GLU A 523 3.96 -6.98 24.59
C GLU A 523 5.45 -7.14 24.26
N VAL A 524 5.83 -8.27 23.67
CA VAL A 524 7.23 -8.58 23.31
C VAL A 524 7.70 -7.80 22.08
N TRP A 525 6.78 -7.39 21.22
CA TRP A 525 7.08 -6.57 20.05
C TRP A 525 6.01 -5.49 19.87
N LYS A 526 6.43 -4.35 19.37
CA LYS A 526 5.54 -3.22 19.14
C LYS A 526 5.10 -3.21 17.69
N ALA A 527 3.82 -2.96 17.46
CA ALA A 527 3.36 -2.65 16.13
C ALA A 527 4.08 -1.40 15.62
N THR A 528 4.68 -1.50 14.46
CA THR A 528 5.44 -0.42 13.84
C THR A 528 5.28 -0.48 12.33
N PRO A 529 5.14 0.67 11.66
CA PRO A 529 5.05 0.71 10.21
C PRO A 529 6.35 0.26 9.52
N TYR A 530 7.47 0.23 10.22
CA TYR A 530 8.78 -0.05 9.65
C TYR A 530 9.41 -1.31 10.22
N ALA A 531 10.02 -2.10 9.34
CA ALA A 531 10.67 -3.33 9.73
C ALA A 531 11.95 -3.07 10.53
N ASN A 532 12.12 -3.84 11.60
CA ASN A 532 13.40 -3.95 12.30
C ASN A 532 14.29 -4.93 11.52
N MET A 533 15.47 -4.45 11.12
CA MET A 533 16.43 -5.26 10.37
C MET A 533 17.66 -5.51 11.24
N TYR A 534 18.18 -6.73 11.16
CA TYR A 534 19.37 -7.16 11.88
C TYR A 534 20.45 -7.61 10.89
N LYS A 535 21.70 -7.32 11.21
CA LYS A 535 22.82 -7.85 10.43
C LYS A 535 22.85 -9.37 10.56
N CYS A 536 23.12 -10.04 9.46
CA CYS A 536 23.38 -11.48 9.49
C CYS A 536 24.77 -11.72 10.08
N ASP A 537 24.86 -12.61 11.07
CA ASP A 537 26.10 -12.98 11.76
C ASP A 537 26.76 -14.22 11.14
N GLU A 538 26.09 -14.88 10.22
CA GLU A 538 26.60 -16.07 9.52
C GLU A 538 27.70 -15.68 8.55
N THR A 539 28.75 -16.48 8.47
CA THR A 539 29.96 -16.19 7.68
C THR A 539 29.71 -16.02 6.19
N ASP A 540 28.71 -16.70 5.65
CA ASP A 540 28.28 -16.62 4.24
C ASP A 540 27.34 -15.42 3.97
N SER A 541 26.98 -14.69 5.00
CA SER A 541 25.95 -13.64 4.97
C SER A 541 26.47 -12.27 5.40
N ILE A 542 27.78 -12.06 5.39
CA ILE A 542 28.39 -10.77 5.75
C ILE A 542 27.86 -9.65 4.86
N GLY A 543 27.39 -8.56 5.50
CA GLY A 543 26.81 -7.40 4.81
C GLY A 543 25.35 -7.54 4.46
N TRP A 544 24.74 -8.67 4.75
CA TRP A 544 23.31 -8.88 4.61
C TRP A 544 22.54 -8.46 5.86
N TRP A 545 21.28 -8.13 5.65
CA TRP A 545 20.31 -7.77 6.67
C TRP A 545 19.08 -8.64 6.56
N LYS A 546 18.57 -9.10 7.69
CA LYS A 546 17.31 -9.84 7.80
C LYS A 546 16.29 -9.08 8.64
N PRO A 547 15.00 -9.19 8.38
CA PRO A 547 13.95 -8.67 9.24
C PRO A 547 13.81 -9.51 10.52
N GLU A 548 13.15 -8.93 11.52
CA GLU A 548 12.64 -9.70 12.65
C GLU A 548 11.60 -10.71 12.15
N TYR A 549 11.80 -11.99 12.43
CA TYR A 549 10.97 -13.07 11.87
C TYR A 549 9.48 -12.91 12.18
N ARG A 550 9.11 -12.46 13.40
CA ARG A 550 7.71 -12.30 13.82
C ARG A 550 6.96 -11.22 13.04
N THR A 551 7.67 -10.29 12.45
CA THR A 551 7.12 -9.17 11.66
C THR A 551 7.48 -9.25 10.19
N THR A 552 7.96 -10.40 9.71
CA THR A 552 8.07 -10.64 8.26
C THR A 552 6.70 -10.59 7.60
N PRO A 553 6.63 -10.29 6.30
CA PRO A 553 5.35 -10.24 5.61
C PRO A 553 4.53 -11.51 5.81
N GLY A 554 3.28 -11.35 6.20
CA GLY A 554 2.28 -12.39 6.08
C GLY A 554 1.79 -12.50 4.63
N TRP A 555 0.84 -13.36 4.39
CA TRP A 555 0.15 -13.49 3.11
C TRP A 555 -0.43 -12.13 2.64
N SER A 556 -0.04 -11.64 1.48
CA SER A 556 -0.32 -10.28 0.98
C SER A 556 0.17 -9.12 1.88
N GLY A 557 1.02 -9.42 2.85
CA GLY A 557 1.64 -8.42 3.73
C GLY A 557 2.90 -7.82 3.13
N ALA A 558 3.45 -6.80 3.82
CA ALA A 558 4.71 -6.17 3.40
C ALA A 558 5.55 -5.68 4.58
N ASN A 559 6.84 -5.58 4.36
CA ASN A 559 7.74 -4.80 5.20
C ASN A 559 8.13 -3.50 4.49
N GLN A 560 8.17 -2.43 5.24
CA GLN A 560 8.67 -1.12 4.82
C GLN A 560 10.01 -0.90 5.52
N ILE A 561 11.10 -0.89 4.75
CA ILE A 561 12.46 -0.79 5.27
C ILE A 561 12.98 0.60 4.96
N PRO A 562 13.17 1.46 5.98
CA PRO A 562 13.75 2.77 5.78
C PRO A 562 15.23 2.67 5.42
N ILE A 563 15.63 3.41 4.40
CA ILE A 563 17.00 3.46 3.90
C ILE A 563 17.45 4.92 3.91
N HIS A 564 18.56 5.19 4.61
CA HIS A 564 19.19 6.48 4.59
C HIS A 564 19.99 6.67 3.30
N VAL A 565 19.83 7.83 2.69
CA VAL A 565 20.51 8.21 1.44
C VAL A 565 21.16 9.58 1.58
N THR A 566 22.11 9.91 0.72
CA THR A 566 22.80 11.20 0.73
C THR A 566 21.85 12.38 0.47
N GLY A 567 20.74 12.13 -0.21
CA GLY A 567 19.76 13.15 -0.60
C GLY A 567 20.18 14.03 -1.78
N ASN A 568 21.29 13.71 -2.46
CA ASN A 568 21.70 14.45 -3.64
C ASN A 568 20.89 13.98 -4.86
N LYS A 569 20.39 14.96 -5.61
CA LYS A 569 19.74 14.69 -6.87
C LYS A 569 20.73 14.10 -7.87
N GLY A 570 20.34 13.01 -8.54
CA GLY A 570 21.16 12.28 -9.51
C GLY A 570 21.91 11.08 -8.90
N ASP A 571 21.92 10.92 -7.57
CA ASP A 571 22.48 9.72 -6.96
C ASP A 571 21.61 8.51 -7.29
N VAL A 572 22.23 7.37 -7.51
CA VAL A 572 21.56 6.09 -7.72
C VAL A 572 21.67 5.26 -6.45
N VAL A 573 20.55 4.90 -5.88
CA VAL A 573 20.46 4.05 -4.69
C VAL A 573 20.19 2.63 -5.13
N ARG A 574 20.94 1.66 -4.59
CA ARG A 574 20.82 0.24 -4.93
C ARG A 574 20.82 -0.62 -3.67
N ILE A 575 19.97 -1.64 -3.73
CA ILE A 575 19.98 -2.75 -2.80
C ILE A 575 19.95 -4.05 -3.61
N TYR A 576 20.43 -5.12 -3.03
CA TYR A 576 20.18 -6.45 -3.57
C TYR A 576 19.16 -7.16 -2.69
N PHE A 577 18.11 -7.66 -3.31
CA PHE A 577 17.02 -8.39 -2.66
C PHE A 577 17.18 -9.89 -2.89
N GLU A 578 17.02 -10.67 -1.85
CA GLU A 578 16.97 -12.11 -1.92
C GLU A 578 15.79 -12.63 -1.09
N PRO A 579 14.73 -13.12 -1.75
CA PRO A 579 13.63 -13.76 -1.07
C PRO A 579 14.04 -15.12 -0.53
N LEU A 580 13.56 -15.46 0.67
CA LEU A 580 13.63 -16.78 1.26
C LEU A 580 12.24 -17.44 1.32
N GLY A 581 11.20 -16.71 0.98
CA GLY A 581 9.82 -17.14 0.83
C GLY A 581 9.36 -17.12 -0.63
N GLU A 582 8.20 -17.70 -0.89
CA GLU A 582 7.58 -17.73 -2.21
C GLU A 582 6.83 -16.41 -2.50
N ASN A 583 6.65 -16.09 -3.80
CA ASN A 583 5.84 -14.97 -4.28
C ASN A 583 6.20 -13.61 -3.66
N MET A 584 7.49 -13.38 -3.50
CA MET A 584 7.98 -12.13 -2.92
C MET A 584 8.54 -11.20 -3.98
N GLU A 585 8.25 -9.93 -3.80
CA GLU A 585 8.71 -8.84 -4.66
C GLU A 585 9.30 -7.71 -3.83
N CYS A 586 10.24 -6.98 -4.41
CA CYS A 586 10.84 -5.80 -3.80
C CYS A 586 10.80 -4.61 -4.75
N GLN A 587 10.49 -3.43 -4.21
CA GLN A 587 10.48 -2.17 -4.95
C GLN A 587 10.98 -1.03 -4.06
N LEU A 588 11.81 -0.14 -4.61
CA LEU A 588 12.21 1.09 -3.94
C LEU A 588 11.19 2.19 -4.25
N ALA A 589 10.93 3.02 -3.25
CA ALA A 589 10.06 4.17 -3.40
C ALA A 589 10.45 5.31 -2.46
N PHE A 590 10.20 6.55 -2.86
CA PHE A 590 10.38 7.68 -1.97
C PHE A 590 9.38 8.79 -2.25
N ARG A 591 9.16 9.61 -1.23
CA ARG A 591 8.33 10.80 -1.26
C ARG A 591 9.18 12.03 -0.97
N THR A 592 8.95 13.10 -1.72
CA THR A 592 9.58 14.40 -1.47
C THR A 592 8.87 15.16 -0.36
N LYS A 593 9.47 16.22 0.14
CA LYS A 593 8.79 17.13 1.09
C LYS A 593 7.51 17.74 0.52
N ARG A 594 7.44 17.89 -0.80
CA ARG A 594 6.25 18.40 -1.51
C ARG A 594 5.20 17.34 -1.83
N GLY A 595 5.42 16.09 -1.44
CA GLY A 595 4.47 15.01 -1.62
C GLY A 595 4.58 14.24 -2.92
N LYS A 596 5.43 14.67 -3.84
CA LYS A 596 5.67 13.93 -5.08
C LYS A 596 6.32 12.60 -4.76
N VAL A 597 5.86 11.53 -5.39
CA VAL A 597 6.30 10.16 -5.14
C VAL A 597 6.98 9.60 -6.38
N TYR A 598 8.00 8.79 -6.18
CA TYR A 598 8.76 8.12 -7.23
C TYR A 598 8.97 6.65 -6.86
N TYR A 599 8.94 5.78 -7.87
CA TYR A 599 9.01 4.34 -7.75
C TYR A 599 10.11 3.78 -8.65
N SER A 600 10.86 2.79 -8.15
CA SER A 600 11.77 2.00 -8.98
C SER A 600 11.02 0.96 -9.80
N GLN A 601 11.69 0.33 -10.76
CA GLN A 601 11.23 -0.93 -11.30
C GLN A 601 11.15 -1.99 -10.16
N PRO A 602 10.11 -2.82 -10.13
CA PRO A 602 10.00 -3.92 -9.17
C PRO A 602 10.92 -5.07 -9.54
N VAL A 603 11.36 -5.81 -8.54
CA VAL A 603 12.09 -7.06 -8.74
C VAL A 603 11.31 -8.20 -8.10
N GLN A 604 11.01 -9.21 -8.89
CA GLN A 604 10.44 -10.47 -8.44
C GLN A 604 11.55 -11.52 -8.34
N GLY A 605 11.64 -12.20 -7.21
CA GLY A 605 12.76 -13.09 -6.94
C GLY A 605 14.04 -12.32 -6.59
N ALA A 606 15.18 -13.02 -6.62
CA ALA A 606 16.47 -12.42 -6.27
C ALA A 606 16.97 -11.46 -7.35
N GLY A 607 17.41 -10.27 -6.94
CA GLY A 607 17.95 -9.29 -7.88
C GLY A 607 18.29 -7.95 -7.26
N GLU A 608 18.97 -7.11 -8.05
CA GLU A 608 19.22 -5.72 -7.71
C GLU A 608 17.96 -4.87 -7.93
N VAL A 609 17.64 -4.05 -6.94
CA VAL A 609 16.63 -3.01 -7.03
C VAL A 609 17.34 -1.67 -6.96
N SER A 610 17.13 -0.80 -7.92
CA SER A 610 17.78 0.52 -7.97
C SER A 610 16.80 1.63 -8.30
N ILE A 611 17.09 2.84 -7.80
CA ILE A 611 16.31 4.05 -8.08
C ILE A 611 17.25 5.27 -8.17
N GLU A 612 17.04 6.10 -9.19
CA GLU A 612 17.68 7.40 -9.25
C GLU A 612 16.94 8.41 -8.38
N LEU A 613 17.65 9.19 -7.59
CA LEU A 613 17.12 10.31 -6.85
C LEU A 613 16.89 11.50 -7.79
N VAL A 614 15.83 11.44 -8.59
CA VAL A 614 15.47 12.53 -9.53
C VAL A 614 15.02 13.80 -8.80
N ASP A 615 14.71 13.69 -7.51
CA ASP A 615 14.39 14.78 -6.58
C ASP A 615 14.87 14.38 -5.18
N VAL A 616 14.88 15.32 -4.24
CA VAL A 616 15.36 15.10 -2.87
C VAL A 616 14.32 14.36 -2.05
N PRO A 617 14.62 13.16 -1.53
CA PRO A 617 13.73 12.45 -0.62
C PRO A 617 13.49 13.23 0.68
N ALA A 618 12.30 13.21 1.20
CA ALA A 618 11.99 13.77 2.51
C ALA A 618 12.86 13.11 3.58
N ASN A 619 13.53 13.92 4.41
CA ASN A 619 14.45 13.47 5.47
C ASN A 619 15.63 12.61 4.99
N ASN A 620 15.98 12.65 3.71
CA ASN A 620 16.97 11.79 3.09
C ASN A 620 16.70 10.29 3.31
N VAL A 621 15.44 9.92 3.24
CA VAL A 621 14.99 8.53 3.42
C VAL A 621 14.17 8.08 2.23
N ILE A 622 14.51 6.89 1.74
CA ILE A 622 13.68 6.12 0.82
C ILE A 622 13.23 4.83 1.51
N PHE A 623 12.29 4.13 0.91
CA PHE A 623 11.80 2.86 1.44
C PHE A 623 12.11 1.73 0.45
N ALA A 624 12.70 0.64 0.95
CA ALA A 624 12.56 -0.65 0.30
C ALA A 624 11.25 -1.28 0.80
N VAL A 625 10.38 -1.64 -0.11
CA VAL A 625 9.13 -2.33 0.21
C VAL A 625 9.24 -3.75 -0.28
N VAL A 626 9.32 -4.68 0.66
CA VAL A 626 9.32 -6.11 0.40
C VAL A 626 7.93 -6.65 0.70
N CYS A 627 7.25 -7.17 -0.29
CA CYS A 627 5.90 -7.69 -0.14
C CYS A 627 5.79 -9.15 -0.58
N ASN A 628 4.92 -9.90 0.09
CA ASN A 628 4.39 -11.14 -0.44
C ASN A 628 3.19 -10.80 -1.32
N THR A 629 3.19 -11.25 -2.55
CA THR A 629 2.12 -10.95 -3.53
C THR A 629 1.18 -12.13 -3.77
N ASP A 630 1.18 -13.12 -2.89
CA ASP A 630 0.22 -14.21 -2.97
C ASP A 630 -1.19 -13.72 -2.59
N TYR A 631 -2.17 -14.15 -3.35
CA TYR A 631 -3.57 -13.76 -3.21
C TYR A 631 -4.47 -14.95 -2.88
N ILE A 632 -3.95 -16.18 -2.95
CA ILE A 632 -4.71 -17.41 -2.72
C ILE A 632 -4.67 -17.79 -1.25
N TYR A 633 -5.84 -17.94 -0.65
CA TYR A 633 -5.96 -18.38 0.72
C TYR A 633 -6.14 -19.89 0.83
N LYS A 634 -5.19 -20.55 1.47
CA LYS A 634 -5.16 -22.03 1.65
C LYS A 634 -5.45 -22.45 3.10
N GLY A 635 -6.26 -21.67 3.80
CA GLY A 635 -6.63 -21.98 5.18
C GLY A 635 -5.60 -21.52 6.21
N GLU A 636 -5.53 -22.21 7.34
CA GLU A 636 -4.73 -21.81 8.49
C GLU A 636 -3.21 -21.74 8.21
N ALA A 637 -2.72 -22.57 7.30
CA ALA A 637 -1.31 -22.52 6.88
C ALA A 637 -0.97 -21.17 6.25
N THR A 638 -1.84 -20.64 5.38
CA THR A 638 -1.68 -19.30 4.77
C THR A 638 -1.78 -18.21 5.83
N ARG A 639 -2.72 -18.32 6.75
CA ARG A 639 -2.91 -17.35 7.82
C ARG A 639 -1.70 -17.22 8.75
N LYS A 640 -0.98 -18.30 8.97
CA LYS A 640 0.19 -18.36 9.85
C LYS A 640 1.53 -18.22 9.12
N ALA A 641 1.51 -18.12 7.79
CA ALA A 641 2.74 -18.06 7.02
C ALA A 641 3.49 -16.74 7.26
N HIS A 642 4.80 -16.90 7.37
CA HIS A 642 5.76 -15.81 7.43
C HIS A 642 6.72 -15.94 6.27
N TYR A 643 6.88 -14.88 5.49
CA TYR A 643 7.69 -14.87 4.29
C TYR A 643 8.98 -14.11 4.54
N ASP A 644 10.05 -14.85 4.77
CA ASP A 644 11.36 -14.31 5.13
C ASP A 644 12.15 -13.87 3.87
N TYR A 645 13.11 -12.97 4.07
CA TYR A 645 13.97 -12.44 3.03
C TYR A 645 15.26 -11.87 3.64
N ARG A 646 16.21 -11.51 2.78
CA ARG A 646 17.37 -10.72 3.17
C ARG A 646 17.66 -9.63 2.14
N LEU A 647 18.28 -8.55 2.62
CA LEU A 647 18.70 -7.40 1.81
C LEU A 647 20.18 -7.15 1.98
N LYS A 648 20.87 -6.77 0.91
CA LYS A 648 22.21 -6.22 0.95
C LYS A 648 22.15 -4.75 0.54
N MET A 649 22.62 -3.87 1.42
CA MET A 649 22.77 -2.46 1.12
C MET A 649 24.04 -2.28 0.29
N MET A 650 23.92 -1.63 -0.88
CA MET A 650 25.04 -1.50 -1.82
C MET A 650 25.78 -0.18 -1.61
N ASP A 651 25.09 0.93 -1.73
CA ASP A 651 25.60 2.31 -1.66
C ASP A 651 24.74 3.18 -0.73
N CYS A 652 24.02 2.56 0.15
CA CYS A 652 23.10 3.15 1.12
C CYS A 652 23.21 2.42 2.46
N ALA A 653 22.49 2.90 3.46
CA ALA A 653 22.48 2.30 4.79
C ALA A 653 21.07 2.11 5.29
N TYR A 654 20.81 0.97 5.96
CA TYR A 654 19.59 0.79 6.73
C TYR A 654 19.57 1.81 7.87
N GLN A 655 18.40 2.43 8.03
CA GLN A 655 18.16 3.37 9.12
C GLN A 655 17.16 2.75 10.10
N PRO A 656 17.60 2.42 11.33
CA PRO A 656 16.69 1.85 12.33
C PRO A 656 15.57 2.83 12.68
N ALA A 657 14.34 2.37 12.66
CA ALA A 657 13.24 3.11 13.25
C ALA A 657 13.36 3.10 14.76
N SER A 658 13.30 4.24 15.40
CA SER A 658 13.30 4.38 16.85
C SER A 658 12.10 5.17 17.33
N SER A 659 11.79 5.08 18.61
CA SER A 659 10.70 5.87 19.21
C SER A 659 10.92 7.39 19.12
N SER A 660 12.18 7.81 18.99
CA SER A 660 12.56 9.21 18.80
C SER A 660 12.62 9.64 17.33
N TYR A 661 12.72 8.69 16.40
CA TYR A 661 12.81 8.96 14.97
C TYR A 661 11.51 8.55 14.27
N LYS A 662 10.73 9.53 13.88
CA LYS A 662 9.46 9.35 13.19
C LYS A 662 9.65 9.66 11.72
N TRP A 663 9.82 8.66 10.90
CA TRP A 663 9.99 8.76 9.46
C TRP A 663 8.93 9.60 8.77
N TYR A 664 7.71 9.52 9.27
CA TYR A 664 6.58 10.30 8.81
C TYR A 664 6.54 11.74 9.34
N ASN A 665 7.56 12.19 10.09
CA ASN A 665 7.64 13.59 10.50
C ASN A 665 7.78 14.56 9.32
N TYR A 666 8.27 14.11 8.18
CA TYR A 666 8.10 14.86 6.96
C TYR A 666 6.61 15.11 6.67
N ASN A 667 5.74 14.21 7.10
CA ASN A 667 4.29 14.33 6.99
C ASN A 667 3.70 15.39 7.92
N SER A 668 4.37 15.74 9.02
CA SER A 668 3.92 16.85 9.86
C SER A 668 4.12 18.21 9.19
N THR A 669 5.11 18.34 8.31
CA THR A 669 5.26 19.49 7.42
C THR A 669 4.19 19.53 6.33
N ILE A 670 3.63 18.39 6.00
CA ILE A 670 2.51 18.24 5.08
C ILE A 670 1.17 18.59 5.73
N ARG A 671 1.09 18.59 7.05
CA ARG A 671 -0.03 19.20 7.81
C ARG A 671 0.01 20.72 7.77
N ASP A 672 1.10 21.31 7.35
CA ASP A 672 1.09 22.73 7.07
C ASP A 672 0.00 22.96 6.00
N LYS A 673 -0.97 23.83 6.31
CA LYS A 673 -2.06 24.18 5.41
C LYS A 673 -1.55 24.57 4.01
N ASN A 674 -0.30 25.01 3.94
CA ASN A 674 0.39 25.33 2.70
C ASN A 674 0.81 24.10 1.88
N PHE A 675 1.01 22.92 2.48
CA PHE A 675 1.35 21.72 1.73
C PHE A 675 0.15 21.17 0.95
N ASN A 676 -1.02 21.13 1.60
CA ASN A 676 -2.27 20.75 0.93
C ASN A 676 -2.63 21.78 -0.16
N LYS A 677 -2.33 23.03 0.06
CA LYS A 677 -2.50 24.06 -0.95
C LYS A 677 -1.60 23.85 -2.16
N ASP A 678 -0.33 23.48 -1.99
CA ASP A 678 0.62 23.39 -3.10
C ASP A 678 0.44 22.13 -3.96
N ASP A 679 0.04 20.99 -3.38
CA ASP A 679 -0.25 19.75 -4.14
C ASP A 679 -1.66 19.75 -4.75
N TYR A 680 -2.61 20.44 -4.11
CA TYR A 680 -3.98 20.60 -4.58
C TYR A 680 -4.30 22.01 -5.06
N ALA A 681 -3.49 23.00 -4.79
CA ALA A 681 -3.66 24.38 -5.26
C ALA A 681 -3.25 24.59 -6.71
N ALA A 682 -2.65 23.58 -7.34
CA ALA A 682 -2.73 23.52 -8.79
C ALA A 682 -4.18 23.39 -9.29
N VAL A 683 -5.11 23.05 -8.39
CA VAL A 683 -6.57 23.06 -8.63
C VAL A 683 -7.25 24.31 -8.05
N GLU A 684 -6.70 24.97 -7.02
CA GLU A 684 -7.30 26.16 -6.38
C GLU A 684 -6.79 27.52 -6.88
N THR A 685 -5.70 27.56 -7.62
CA THR A 685 -5.27 28.76 -8.35
C THR A 685 -5.90 28.86 -9.74
N ILE A 686 -7.01 28.21 -9.94
CA ILE A 686 -7.84 28.53 -11.10
C ILE A 686 -8.57 29.84 -10.76
N GLU A 687 -7.95 30.92 -11.18
CA GLU A 687 -8.66 32.15 -11.51
C GLU A 687 -10.00 31.82 -12.14
N GLU A 688 -11.10 32.45 -11.68
CA GLU A 688 -12.45 32.40 -12.21
C GLU A 688 -12.88 31.04 -12.75
N ALA A 689 -13.80 30.38 -12.10
CA ALA A 689 -14.29 29.02 -12.37
C ALA A 689 -14.20 28.66 -13.86
N ALA A 690 -13.12 28.00 -14.26
CA ALA A 690 -13.01 27.47 -15.61
C ALA A 690 -14.21 26.55 -15.82
N GLU A 691 -14.89 26.75 -16.93
CA GLU A 691 -16.03 25.93 -17.32
C GLU A 691 -15.60 24.46 -17.32
N PHE A 692 -16.34 23.61 -16.59
CA PHE A 692 -16.03 22.20 -16.51
C PHE A 692 -16.02 21.55 -17.90
N GLY A 693 -14.87 21.13 -18.35
CA GLY A 693 -14.65 20.51 -19.66
C GLY A 693 -14.41 19.00 -19.55
N PHE A 694 -14.90 18.29 -20.55
CA PHE A 694 -14.71 16.85 -20.71
C PHE A 694 -14.30 16.55 -22.14
N SER A 695 -13.24 15.79 -22.32
CA SER A 695 -12.69 15.43 -23.63
C SER A 695 -12.42 13.93 -23.73
N VAL A 696 -12.42 13.44 -24.94
CA VAL A 696 -12.00 12.07 -25.30
C VAL A 696 -10.92 12.15 -26.37
N GLU A 697 -9.96 11.25 -26.32
CA GLU A 697 -8.85 11.18 -27.28
C GLU A 697 -9.35 10.99 -28.71
N LYS A 698 -10.41 10.20 -28.91
CA LYS A 698 -11.02 9.89 -30.19
C LYS A 698 -12.52 9.68 -30.06
N SER A 699 -13.25 10.13 -31.05
CA SER A 699 -14.71 10.05 -31.09
C SER A 699 -15.26 8.85 -31.89
N ILE A 700 -14.42 8.11 -32.59
CA ILE A 700 -14.76 6.87 -33.28
C ILE A 700 -13.97 5.74 -32.65
N VAL A 701 -14.66 4.74 -32.12
CA VAL A 701 -14.09 3.69 -31.26
C VAL A 701 -14.72 2.34 -31.56
N LYS A 702 -14.07 1.26 -31.20
CA LYS A 702 -14.62 -0.10 -31.29
C LYS A 702 -15.14 -0.56 -29.94
N ALA A 703 -16.12 -1.46 -29.93
CA ALA A 703 -16.54 -2.13 -28.73
C ALA A 703 -15.34 -2.87 -28.10
N GLY A 704 -15.15 -2.72 -26.78
CA GLY A 704 -13.99 -3.24 -26.04
C GLY A 704 -12.74 -2.38 -26.12
N GLU A 705 -12.73 -1.31 -26.91
CA GLU A 705 -11.54 -0.46 -27.07
C GLU A 705 -11.32 0.44 -25.86
N ARG A 706 -10.04 0.65 -25.53
CA ARG A 706 -9.61 1.59 -24.50
C ARG A 706 -9.52 3.01 -25.07
N VAL A 707 -10.11 3.99 -24.37
CA VAL A 707 -10.18 5.38 -24.80
C VAL A 707 -9.73 6.29 -23.65
N ASN A 708 -8.74 7.15 -23.90
CA ASN A 708 -8.32 8.14 -22.92
C ASN A 708 -9.32 9.29 -22.83
N ILE A 709 -9.53 9.76 -21.60
CA ILE A 709 -10.42 10.88 -21.29
C ILE A 709 -9.69 11.90 -20.43
N GLY A 710 -10.03 13.17 -20.62
CA GLY A 710 -9.46 14.30 -19.90
C GLY A 710 -10.53 15.23 -19.34
N PHE A 711 -10.22 15.87 -18.22
CA PHE A 711 -11.08 16.81 -17.52
C PHE A 711 -10.37 18.14 -17.32
N THR A 712 -11.10 19.25 -17.52
CA THR A 712 -10.62 20.60 -17.22
C THR A 712 -11.65 21.32 -16.34
N GLY A 713 -11.20 22.22 -15.45
CA GLY A 713 -12.10 23.00 -14.59
C GLY A 713 -12.93 22.21 -13.60
N ALA A 714 -12.52 20.96 -13.25
CA ALA A 714 -13.21 20.16 -12.27
C ALA A 714 -13.05 20.78 -10.87
N SER A 715 -14.15 21.18 -10.27
CA SER A 715 -14.20 21.77 -8.93
C SER A 715 -14.19 20.72 -7.81
N GLN A 716 -14.63 19.50 -8.14
CA GLN A 716 -14.42 18.29 -7.31
C GLN A 716 -13.38 17.44 -7.99
N TRP A 717 -12.53 16.83 -7.20
CA TRP A 717 -11.47 15.97 -7.68
C TRP A 717 -11.96 14.59 -8.18
N MET A 718 -13.23 14.24 -7.97
CA MET A 718 -13.87 13.08 -8.55
C MET A 718 -14.88 13.48 -9.62
N VAL A 719 -14.73 12.91 -10.82
CA VAL A 719 -15.63 13.10 -11.95
C VAL A 719 -16.31 11.78 -12.26
N GLN A 720 -17.64 11.78 -12.27
CA GLN A 720 -18.40 10.61 -12.70
C GLN A 720 -18.67 10.69 -14.20
N VAL A 721 -18.30 9.65 -14.93
CA VAL A 721 -18.55 9.54 -16.39
C VAL A 721 -19.59 8.46 -16.65
N ARG A 722 -20.62 8.80 -17.40
CA ARG A 722 -21.68 7.88 -17.84
C ARG A 722 -21.76 7.87 -19.35
N MET A 723 -22.02 6.70 -19.94
CA MET A 723 -22.31 6.55 -21.35
C MET A 723 -23.80 6.24 -21.56
N TYR A 724 -24.40 6.94 -22.46
CA TYR A 724 -25.82 6.77 -22.79
C TYR A 724 -25.99 6.38 -24.26
N ALA A 725 -26.85 5.40 -24.52
CA ALA A 725 -27.39 5.19 -25.83
C ALA A 725 -28.34 6.34 -26.22
N LEU A 726 -28.63 6.49 -27.50
CA LEU A 726 -29.58 7.53 -27.98
C LEU A 726 -31.00 7.34 -27.42
N THR A 727 -31.34 6.16 -26.95
CA THR A 727 -32.60 5.85 -26.25
C THR A 727 -32.64 6.41 -24.82
N GLY A 728 -31.52 6.98 -24.33
CA GLY A 728 -31.38 7.45 -22.94
C GLY A 728 -30.94 6.35 -21.97
N ALA A 729 -30.80 5.09 -22.41
CA ALA A 729 -30.33 4.01 -21.57
C ALA A 729 -28.86 4.25 -21.18
N ASN A 730 -28.54 4.16 -19.88
CA ASN A 730 -27.18 4.22 -19.38
C ASN A 730 -26.52 2.85 -19.58
N VAL A 731 -25.45 2.82 -20.38
CA VAL A 731 -24.74 1.59 -20.75
C VAL A 731 -23.34 1.48 -20.11
N TYR A 732 -22.90 2.55 -19.41
CA TYR A 732 -21.61 2.57 -18.70
C TYR A 732 -21.64 3.66 -17.62
N ASN A 733 -20.95 3.40 -16.49
CA ASN A 733 -20.76 4.36 -15.42
C ASN A 733 -19.47 4.05 -14.66
N GLN A 734 -18.59 5.06 -14.54
CA GLN A 734 -17.36 4.98 -13.78
C GLN A 734 -16.98 6.35 -13.23
N SER A 735 -16.31 6.36 -12.08
CA SER A 735 -15.77 7.58 -11.49
C SER A 735 -14.26 7.66 -11.67
N PHE A 736 -13.76 8.86 -11.91
CA PHE A 736 -12.36 9.17 -12.15
C PHE A 736 -11.91 10.26 -11.19
N VAL A 737 -10.72 10.13 -10.66
CA VAL A 737 -10.09 11.11 -9.76
C VAL A 737 -9.12 12.04 -10.49
N ARG A 738 -8.84 11.76 -11.72
CA ARG A 738 -7.98 12.50 -12.64
C ARG A 738 -8.27 12.05 -14.07
N ASP A 739 -7.61 12.65 -15.02
CA ASP A 739 -7.59 12.14 -16.38
C ASP A 739 -7.23 10.65 -16.37
N GLY A 740 -7.87 9.88 -17.23
CA GLY A 740 -7.73 8.45 -17.23
C GLY A 740 -8.18 7.84 -18.55
N ALA A 741 -8.49 6.56 -18.52
CA ALA A 741 -9.07 5.88 -19.67
C ALA A 741 -10.21 4.95 -19.22
N PHE A 742 -11.14 4.73 -20.12
CA PHE A 742 -12.19 3.75 -19.93
C PHE A 742 -12.20 2.75 -21.09
N HIS A 743 -12.71 1.56 -20.81
CA HIS A 743 -12.98 0.58 -21.87
C HIS A 743 -14.41 0.72 -22.35
N VAL A 744 -14.58 0.91 -23.65
CA VAL A 744 -15.89 0.89 -24.27
C VAL A 744 -16.51 -0.49 -24.03
N PRO A 745 -17.72 -0.61 -23.44
CA PRO A 745 -18.30 -1.93 -23.18
C PRO A 745 -18.31 -2.82 -24.42
N ALA A 746 -17.80 -4.04 -24.29
CA ALA A 746 -17.60 -4.95 -25.41
C ALA A 746 -18.92 -5.48 -26.04
N ASN A 747 -20.02 -5.32 -25.32
CA ASN A 747 -21.35 -5.75 -25.75
C ASN A 747 -22.18 -4.64 -26.42
N LEU A 748 -21.59 -3.49 -26.69
CA LEU A 748 -22.29 -2.41 -27.39
C LEU A 748 -22.47 -2.73 -28.87
N THR A 749 -23.63 -2.40 -29.36
CA THR A 749 -23.91 -2.45 -30.79
C THR A 749 -23.34 -1.21 -31.48
N PRO A 750 -22.92 -1.31 -32.78
CA PRO A 750 -22.54 -0.15 -33.52
C PRO A 750 -23.60 0.96 -33.49
N GLY A 751 -23.16 2.18 -33.24
CA GLY A 751 -24.07 3.30 -33.11
C GLY A 751 -23.46 4.55 -32.43
N VAL A 752 -24.29 5.56 -32.25
CA VAL A 752 -23.90 6.81 -31.59
C VAL A 752 -24.27 6.72 -30.10
N TYR A 753 -23.31 7.09 -29.27
CA TYR A 753 -23.45 7.16 -27.82
C TYR A 753 -23.02 8.54 -27.29
N VAL A 754 -23.52 8.95 -26.13
CA VAL A 754 -23.15 10.17 -25.46
C VAL A 754 -22.45 9.83 -24.15
N LEU A 755 -21.18 10.21 -24.04
CA LEU A 755 -20.48 10.25 -22.76
C LEU A 755 -20.83 11.55 -22.05
N LYS A 756 -21.22 11.47 -20.78
CA LYS A 756 -21.56 12.62 -19.95
C LYS A 756 -20.77 12.54 -18.65
N ALA A 757 -19.98 13.58 -18.39
CA ALA A 757 -19.23 13.74 -17.18
C ALA A 757 -19.97 14.67 -16.21
N TYR A 758 -19.94 14.32 -14.92
CA TYR A 758 -20.58 15.05 -13.83
C TYR A 758 -19.55 15.40 -12.78
N ASN A 759 -19.52 16.68 -12.38
CA ASN A 759 -18.65 17.18 -11.32
C ASN A 759 -19.33 18.33 -10.59
N ALA A 760 -19.60 18.19 -9.30
CA ALA A 760 -20.17 19.25 -8.44
C ALA A 760 -21.40 19.96 -9.00
N GLY A 761 -22.31 19.23 -9.65
CA GLY A 761 -23.50 19.82 -10.27
C GLY A 761 -23.27 20.38 -11.69
N GLN A 762 -22.04 20.50 -12.14
CA GLN A 762 -21.69 20.81 -13.52
C GLN A 762 -21.70 19.54 -14.39
N THR A 763 -21.96 19.71 -15.66
CA THR A 763 -21.95 18.58 -16.60
C THR A 763 -21.32 18.96 -17.92
N ALA A 764 -20.51 18.09 -18.47
CA ALA A 764 -19.98 18.18 -19.82
C ALA A 764 -20.28 16.90 -20.59
N SER A 765 -20.39 16.97 -21.90
CA SER A 765 -20.71 15.78 -22.71
C SER A 765 -19.97 15.75 -24.04
N VAL A 766 -19.64 14.53 -24.46
CA VAL A 766 -18.98 14.24 -25.75
C VAL A 766 -19.74 13.12 -26.44
N LYS A 767 -19.89 13.22 -27.77
CA LYS A 767 -20.43 12.12 -28.59
C LYS A 767 -19.32 11.19 -29.04
N ILE A 768 -19.57 9.88 -28.96
CA ILE A 768 -18.71 8.88 -29.56
C ILE A 768 -19.52 7.96 -30.49
N VAL A 769 -18.86 7.44 -31.50
CA VAL A 769 -19.40 6.46 -32.45
C VAL A 769 -18.72 5.13 -32.18
N VAL A 770 -19.50 4.11 -31.86
CA VAL A 770 -19.01 2.73 -31.74
C VAL A 770 -19.20 2.03 -33.08
N GLU A 771 -18.13 1.49 -33.65
CA GLU A 771 -18.10 0.72 -34.90
C GLU A 771 -18.14 -0.80 -34.66
#